data_2abb1302e5db80f82d10496569d20ec1
#
_entry.id   2abb1302e5db80f82d10496569d20ec1
#
_cell.length_a   1.000
_cell.length_b   1.000
_cell.length_c   1.000
_cell.angle_alpha   90.00
_cell.angle_beta   90.00
_cell.angle_gamma   90.00
#
_symmetry.space_group_name_H-M   'P 1'
#
loop_
_entity.id
_entity.type
_entity.pdbx_description
1 polymer ?
#
loop_
_entity_poly.entity_id
_entity_poly.type
_entity_poly.pdbx_seq_one_letter_code
_entity_poly.pdbx_strand_id
1 'polypeptide(L)'
;VQDLHGIRDQLLEGAPDLYDQTQLTQRFHVQSSVLDQIRKSRGAPRVDSASPYFAHLRLREGGRVRDLCIGKATRLDHGLRIVDWRNAPIAQLFYRYQQGDDYEEEISGRVQAGHVEARRTVTIRSGTLERVESPEGVFVQDASLDEGWRVSAKTLPRLAGGEGAALRVQEGEGGARRLGTDPSGRALRADKRLPDIAGLIDPAQFDLITRPSAGLVVIRGAAGSGKTTVALHRIAYLAYDDPRIDSNETLFVVFSQGLRDYVSHVLPALGVARVAVRTFHQWSSEVRRRHFPGLPENVREDTPALVARLKLHPALETALERQVARTPAPPTRGRVVDDWITVLSDLPFLQSVFAEVAPDAFRAGHLEEAVAHCRRQTETVQAYISGDHDAEAELDPEDDALLLRAWQLRVGPLLAQNGAPLELRHIAIDEVQDFSPLEVRVLIECAGERRSVTLAGDTQQHVMQAAGFTDWSQFFRHLGLAAAHVDTLQISYRSSAEITRFALELLGPLREKDLALMTTRSGPPVEIFHYTEHGACIASLADALHALASSEPLASVAVLTPSRELSEVYFRGLQQSDVPRLRWVQSQDFAFSPGVEVTEIEQVKGLEYDYVVLVGCDAAHFPPDAKSRRVLHVGASRAVHQLWVTCVGEPSRVIEEAEKACAVGASAEAAAAGGA
;
A
#
# COMPACT_ATOMS: atom_id res chain seq x y z
N VAL A 1 3.18 -32.07 30.32
CA VAL A 1 2.91 -31.12 31.42
C VAL A 1 3.31 -31.76 32.76
N GLN A 2 2.88 -32.97 33.08
CA GLN A 2 3.25 -33.69 34.31
C GLN A 2 4.77 -33.85 34.45
N ASP A 3 5.47 -34.25 33.37
CA ASP A 3 6.93 -34.41 33.36
C ASP A 3 7.68 -33.09 33.60
N LEU A 4 7.15 -31.96 33.10
CA LEU A 4 7.76 -30.64 33.33
C LEU A 4 7.63 -30.16 34.79
N HIS A 5 6.51 -30.46 35.43
CA HIS A 5 6.33 -30.17 36.85
C HIS A 5 7.31 -31.01 37.69
N GLY A 6 7.46 -32.30 37.36
CA GLY A 6 8.42 -33.16 38.04
C GLY A 6 9.88 -32.70 37.89
N ILE A 7 10.29 -32.28 36.67
CA ILE A 7 11.65 -31.75 36.45
C ILE A 7 11.86 -30.40 37.16
N ARG A 8 10.83 -29.53 37.17
CA ARG A 8 10.86 -28.25 37.90
C ARG A 8 11.04 -28.49 39.41
N ASP A 9 10.27 -29.43 39.95
CA ASP A 9 10.29 -29.71 41.38
C ASP A 9 11.64 -30.33 41.79
N GLN A 10 12.22 -31.20 40.96
CA GLN A 10 13.60 -31.70 41.16
C GLN A 10 14.66 -30.61 41.06
N LEU A 11 14.48 -29.59 40.20
CA LEU A 11 15.40 -28.44 40.14
C LEU A 11 15.26 -27.52 41.36
N LEU A 12 14.08 -27.42 41.96
CA LEU A 12 13.81 -26.62 43.15
C LEU A 12 14.29 -27.32 44.43
N GLU A 13 14.24 -28.65 44.47
CA GLU A 13 14.77 -29.45 45.60
C GLU A 13 16.28 -29.54 45.65
N GLY A 14 16.99 -29.09 44.59
CA GLY A 14 18.43 -29.06 44.49
C GLY A 14 19.05 -30.44 44.14
N ALA A 15 19.49 -30.58 42.90
CA ALA A 15 20.19 -31.80 42.47
C ALA A 15 21.58 -31.89 43.18
N PRO A 16 22.00 -33.08 43.60
CA PRO A 16 23.21 -33.24 44.40
C PRO A 16 24.51 -32.99 43.62
N ASP A 17 24.51 -32.81 42.33
CA ASP A 17 25.69 -32.60 41.49
C ASP A 17 25.43 -31.54 40.39
N LEU A 18 26.48 -30.72 40.11
CA LEU A 18 26.43 -29.64 39.12
C LEU A 18 26.14 -30.17 37.68
N TYR A 19 26.54 -31.41 37.41
CA TYR A 19 26.31 -32.12 36.16
C TYR A 19 24.81 -32.47 35.98
N ASP A 20 24.17 -32.93 37.05
CA ASP A 20 22.75 -33.27 37.08
C ASP A 20 21.86 -32.03 36.96
N GLN A 21 22.27 -30.90 37.58
CA GLN A 21 21.58 -29.61 37.40
C GLN A 21 21.63 -29.12 35.95
N THR A 22 22.76 -29.28 35.30
CA THR A 22 22.92 -28.87 33.88
C THR A 22 22.08 -29.73 32.97
N GLN A 23 22.01 -31.05 33.19
CA GLN A 23 21.16 -31.96 32.43
C GLN A 23 19.66 -31.71 32.67
N LEU A 24 19.24 -31.50 33.90
CA LEU A 24 17.86 -31.19 34.27
C LEU A 24 17.40 -29.85 33.68
N THR A 25 18.29 -28.85 33.71
CA THR A 25 18.03 -27.54 33.12
C THR A 25 17.89 -27.63 31.59
N GLN A 26 18.76 -28.41 30.93
CA GLN A 26 18.65 -28.68 29.50
C GLN A 26 17.35 -29.43 29.13
N ARG A 27 16.98 -30.45 29.91
CA ARG A 27 15.71 -31.19 29.71
C ARG A 27 14.51 -30.30 29.94
N PHE A 28 14.53 -29.43 30.95
CA PHE A 28 13.49 -28.45 31.21
C PHE A 28 13.32 -27.46 30.03
N HIS A 29 14.40 -26.91 29.51
CA HIS A 29 14.37 -26.01 28.37
C HIS A 29 13.86 -26.70 27.08
N VAL A 30 14.33 -27.91 26.80
CA VAL A 30 13.89 -28.68 25.63
C VAL A 30 12.39 -29.01 25.73
N GLN A 31 11.92 -29.49 26.88
CA GLN A 31 10.51 -29.85 27.06
C GLN A 31 9.60 -28.63 27.16
N SER A 32 10.09 -27.52 27.75
CA SER A 32 9.36 -26.25 27.76
C SER A 32 9.20 -25.68 26.36
N SER A 33 10.24 -25.72 25.53
CA SER A 33 10.18 -25.27 24.14
C SER A 33 9.24 -26.15 23.28
N VAL A 34 9.22 -27.46 23.51
CA VAL A 34 8.27 -28.38 22.86
C VAL A 34 6.82 -28.11 23.29
N LEU A 35 6.59 -27.83 24.59
CA LEU A 35 5.25 -27.47 25.07
C LEU A 35 4.78 -26.10 24.56
N ASP A 36 5.66 -25.12 24.45
CA ASP A 36 5.33 -23.84 23.83
C ASP A 36 5.04 -23.99 22.35
N GLN A 37 5.76 -24.84 21.62
CA GLN A 37 5.42 -25.23 20.26
C GLN A 37 4.06 -25.94 20.16
N ILE A 38 3.76 -26.86 21.08
CA ILE A 38 2.46 -27.57 21.12
C ILE A 38 1.33 -26.59 21.51
N ARG A 39 1.56 -25.63 22.42
CA ARG A 39 0.59 -24.59 22.76
C ARG A 39 0.35 -23.62 21.60
N LYS A 40 1.43 -23.21 20.92
CA LYS A 40 1.35 -22.39 19.69
C LYS A 40 0.64 -23.17 18.56
N SER A 41 0.84 -24.48 18.45
CA SER A 41 0.20 -25.31 17.42
C SER A 41 -1.29 -25.63 17.66
N ARG A 42 -1.80 -25.54 18.89
CA ARG A 42 -3.23 -25.78 19.19
C ARG A 42 -4.19 -24.71 18.67
N GLY A 43 -3.67 -23.51 18.34
CA GLY A 43 -4.38 -22.42 17.67
C GLY A 43 -3.86 -22.13 16.26
N ALA A 44 -2.85 -22.88 15.79
CA ALA A 44 -2.23 -22.61 14.51
C ALA A 44 -3.15 -23.01 13.34
N PRO A 45 -3.19 -22.25 12.25
CA PRO A 45 -3.92 -22.60 11.04
C PRO A 45 -3.42 -23.97 10.54
N ARG A 46 -4.37 -24.83 10.13
CA ARG A 46 -4.02 -26.11 9.49
C ARG A 46 -3.37 -25.85 8.15
N VAL A 47 -2.38 -26.67 7.79
CA VAL A 47 -1.80 -26.63 6.46
C VAL A 47 -2.91 -26.87 5.43
N ASP A 48 -3.06 -25.92 4.50
CA ASP A 48 -4.00 -26.06 3.40
C ASP A 48 -3.49 -27.15 2.45
N SER A 49 -4.25 -28.23 2.31
CA SER A 49 -3.90 -29.32 1.41
C SER A 49 -3.93 -28.93 -0.07
N ALA A 50 -4.66 -27.88 -0.42
CA ALA A 50 -4.73 -27.38 -1.78
C ALA A 50 -3.49 -26.56 -2.16
N SER A 51 -2.82 -25.88 -1.20
CA SER A 51 -1.58 -25.13 -1.38
C SER A 51 -0.72 -25.18 -0.10
N PRO A 52 -0.06 -26.33 0.16
CA PRO A 52 0.58 -26.58 1.44
C PRO A 52 1.85 -25.77 1.69
N TYR A 53 2.59 -25.42 0.66
CA TYR A 53 3.81 -24.59 0.72
C TYR A 53 4.02 -23.87 -0.62
N PHE A 54 4.77 -22.80 -0.60
CA PHE A 54 5.10 -21.96 -1.76
C PHE A 54 6.60 -21.86 -2.05
N ALA A 55 7.45 -22.38 -1.15
CA ALA A 55 8.89 -22.35 -1.34
C ALA A 55 9.54 -23.64 -0.82
N HIS A 56 10.68 -24.00 -1.43
CA HIS A 56 11.47 -25.17 -1.08
C HIS A 56 12.95 -24.78 -1.04
N LEU A 57 13.61 -25.19 0.03
CA LEU A 57 15.06 -25.12 0.22
C LEU A 57 15.64 -26.53 0.38
N ARG A 58 16.78 -26.77 -0.25
CA ARG A 58 17.66 -27.91 0.05
C ARG A 58 18.94 -27.38 0.65
N LEU A 59 19.22 -27.76 1.87
CA LEU A 59 20.34 -27.28 2.67
C LEU A 59 21.29 -28.43 2.95
N ARG A 60 22.60 -28.16 2.89
CA ARG A 60 23.65 -29.09 3.32
C ARG A 60 24.30 -28.57 4.60
N GLU A 61 24.11 -29.30 5.70
CA GLU A 61 24.61 -28.97 7.03
C GLU A 61 25.50 -30.12 7.55
N GLY A 62 26.78 -29.88 7.76
CA GLY A 62 27.69 -30.88 8.30
C GLY A 62 27.69 -32.23 7.53
N GLY A 63 27.60 -32.17 6.19
CA GLY A 63 27.52 -33.35 5.31
C GLY A 63 26.15 -34.02 5.20
N ARG A 64 25.14 -33.53 5.88
CA ARG A 64 23.75 -34.02 5.77
C ARG A 64 22.93 -33.08 4.91
N VAL A 65 22.11 -33.66 4.03
CA VAL A 65 21.15 -32.91 3.20
C VAL A 65 19.81 -32.86 3.89
N ARG A 66 19.20 -31.69 3.92
CA ARG A 66 17.89 -31.43 4.53
C ARG A 66 17.00 -30.67 3.58
N ASP A 67 15.81 -31.18 3.31
CA ASP A 67 14.78 -30.47 2.57
C ASP A 67 13.86 -29.72 3.54
N LEU A 68 13.55 -28.48 3.22
CA LEU A 68 12.69 -27.59 3.98
C LEU A 68 11.71 -26.91 3.05
N CYS A 69 10.43 -27.01 3.35
CA CYS A 69 9.38 -26.28 2.65
C CYS A 69 8.88 -25.11 3.51
N ILE A 70 8.54 -24.00 2.87
CA ILE A 70 8.01 -22.82 3.53
C ILE A 70 6.58 -22.60 3.07
N GLY A 71 5.66 -22.51 4.02
CA GLY A 71 4.23 -22.36 3.79
C GLY A 71 3.59 -21.35 4.76
N LYS A 72 2.28 -21.35 4.83
CA LYS A 72 1.48 -20.47 5.71
C LYS A 72 1.16 -21.12 7.07
N ALA A 73 1.56 -22.35 7.29
CA ALA A 73 1.40 -23.06 8.56
C ALA A 73 2.52 -24.09 8.74
N THR A 74 2.82 -24.45 9.99
CA THR A 74 3.87 -25.43 10.31
C THR A 74 3.31 -26.86 10.36
N ARG A 75 4.00 -27.79 9.68
CA ARG A 75 3.76 -29.24 9.74
C ARG A 75 5.10 -29.99 9.78
N LEU A 76 5.31 -30.78 10.81
CA LEU A 76 6.57 -31.49 11.07
C LEU A 76 6.38 -33.01 11.06
N ASP A 77 5.57 -33.54 10.15
CA ASP A 77 5.33 -34.97 10.03
C ASP A 77 6.49 -35.72 9.35
N HIS A 78 6.49 -37.03 9.44
CA HIS A 78 7.49 -37.90 8.82
C HIS A 78 7.51 -37.72 7.30
N GLY A 79 8.58 -37.12 6.77
CA GLY A 79 8.83 -36.94 5.34
C GLY A 79 8.97 -35.44 4.94
N LEU A 80 7.89 -34.72 4.79
CA LEU A 80 7.91 -33.32 4.35
C LEU A 80 7.81 -32.37 5.54
N ARG A 81 8.83 -31.50 5.70
CA ARG A 81 8.83 -30.49 6.76
C ARG A 81 8.39 -29.17 6.18
N ILE A 82 7.22 -28.71 6.58
CA ILE A 82 6.70 -27.37 6.21
C ILE A 82 6.83 -26.47 7.43
N VAL A 83 7.47 -25.31 7.25
CA VAL A 83 7.63 -24.29 8.27
C VAL A 83 6.84 -23.05 7.86
N ASP A 84 6.14 -22.48 8.84
CA ASP A 84 5.44 -21.21 8.62
C ASP A 84 6.45 -20.11 8.29
N TRP A 85 6.21 -19.37 7.21
CA TRP A 85 7.10 -18.28 6.75
C TRP A 85 7.32 -17.21 7.82
N ARG A 86 6.37 -17.03 8.74
CA ARG A 86 6.46 -16.10 9.88
C ARG A 86 7.43 -16.58 10.96
N ASN A 87 7.87 -17.82 10.93
CA ASN A 87 8.96 -18.32 11.77
C ASN A 87 10.30 -17.79 11.23
N ALA A 88 10.57 -16.51 11.50
CA ALA A 88 11.65 -15.74 10.91
C ALA A 88 13.03 -16.41 10.89
N PRO A 89 13.52 -17.06 11.97
CA PRO A 89 14.89 -17.59 11.97
C PRO A 89 15.14 -18.65 10.89
N ILE A 90 14.14 -19.45 10.55
CA ILE A 90 14.26 -20.50 9.53
C ILE A 90 13.85 -19.99 8.15
N ALA A 91 12.75 -19.24 8.07
CA ALA A 91 12.27 -18.66 6.82
C ALA A 91 13.27 -17.65 6.22
N GLN A 92 14.03 -16.97 7.07
CA GLN A 92 15.09 -16.04 6.73
C GLN A 92 16.12 -16.65 5.76
N LEU A 93 16.42 -17.94 5.89
CA LEU A 93 17.33 -18.64 4.96
C LEU A 93 16.82 -18.58 3.51
N PHE A 94 15.49 -18.71 3.30
CA PHE A 94 14.91 -18.62 1.97
C PHE A 94 14.98 -17.20 1.39
N TYR A 95 14.76 -16.18 2.22
CA TYR A 95 14.68 -14.80 1.74
C TYR A 95 16.05 -14.15 1.55
N ARG A 96 17.03 -14.46 2.40
CA ARG A 96 18.35 -13.83 2.39
C ARG A 96 19.37 -14.50 1.47
N TYR A 97 19.32 -15.85 1.36
CA TYR A 97 20.34 -16.61 0.65
C TYR A 97 19.83 -17.14 -0.69
N GLN A 98 20.75 -17.18 -1.67
CA GLN A 98 20.48 -17.73 -2.99
C GLN A 98 21.02 -19.17 -3.08
N GLN A 99 20.62 -19.89 -4.14
CA GLN A 99 21.22 -21.18 -4.45
C GLN A 99 22.72 -21.00 -4.72
N GLY A 100 23.54 -21.77 -4.06
CA GLY A 100 24.99 -21.69 -4.14
C GLY A 100 25.65 -20.92 -2.99
N ASP A 101 24.88 -20.20 -2.16
CA ASP A 101 25.41 -19.44 -1.04
C ASP A 101 25.72 -20.33 0.17
N ASP A 102 26.77 -19.98 0.91
CA ASP A 102 26.99 -20.45 2.26
C ASP A 102 26.27 -19.53 3.25
N TYR A 103 25.72 -20.10 4.31
CA TYR A 103 25.02 -19.33 5.35
C TYR A 103 25.55 -19.66 6.73
N GLU A 104 25.48 -18.67 7.60
CA GLU A 104 25.70 -18.78 9.05
C GLU A 104 24.68 -17.89 9.76
N GLU A 105 23.72 -18.53 10.43
CA GLU A 105 22.61 -17.82 11.10
C GLU A 105 22.35 -18.38 12.50
N GLU A 106 22.00 -17.50 13.43
CA GLU A 106 21.58 -17.89 14.77
C GLU A 106 20.11 -18.30 14.78
N ILE A 107 19.83 -19.60 14.85
CA ILE A 107 18.49 -20.16 14.87
C ILE A 107 18.23 -20.76 16.26
N SER A 108 17.28 -20.20 16.99
CA SER A 108 16.89 -20.64 18.34
C SER A 108 18.07 -20.70 19.33
N GLY A 109 18.94 -19.68 19.30
CA GLY A 109 20.09 -19.58 20.18
C GLY A 109 21.25 -20.49 19.81
N ARG A 110 21.28 -21.06 18.59
CA ARG A 110 22.34 -21.86 18.04
C ARG A 110 22.79 -21.34 16.69
N VAL A 111 24.09 -21.17 16.51
CA VAL A 111 24.64 -20.87 15.18
C VAL A 111 24.51 -22.12 14.32
N GLN A 112 23.81 -21.99 13.20
CA GLN A 112 23.69 -23.01 12.16
C GLN A 112 24.41 -22.49 10.92
N ALA A 113 25.34 -23.28 10.41
CA ALA A 113 26.09 -22.98 9.20
C ALA A 113 25.88 -24.11 8.18
N GLY A 114 25.78 -23.75 6.91
CA GLY A 114 25.55 -24.69 5.83
C GLY A 114 25.64 -24.05 4.47
N HIS A 115 25.23 -24.81 3.46
CA HIS A 115 25.23 -24.43 2.05
C HIS A 115 23.84 -24.60 1.46
N VAL A 116 23.38 -23.65 0.65
CA VAL A 116 22.09 -23.71 -0.04
C VAL A 116 22.24 -24.44 -1.36
N GLU A 117 21.93 -25.73 -1.41
CA GLU A 117 22.04 -26.55 -2.62
C GLU A 117 20.95 -26.25 -3.65
N ALA A 118 19.73 -25.98 -3.20
CA ALA A 118 18.63 -25.60 -4.09
C ALA A 118 17.70 -24.62 -3.40
N ARG A 119 17.21 -23.64 -4.17
CA ARG A 119 16.23 -22.66 -3.79
C ARG A 119 15.18 -22.56 -4.87
N ARG A 120 13.91 -22.88 -4.53
CA ARG A 120 12.81 -22.91 -5.50
C ARG A 120 11.58 -22.23 -4.94
N THR A 121 10.92 -21.44 -5.78
CA THR A 121 9.54 -20.99 -5.51
C THR A 121 8.59 -21.90 -6.27
N VAL A 122 7.50 -22.30 -5.63
CA VAL A 122 6.54 -23.25 -6.21
C VAL A 122 5.12 -22.69 -6.13
N THR A 123 4.31 -23.05 -7.12
CA THR A 123 2.87 -22.78 -7.13
C THR A 123 2.13 -24.11 -7.12
N ILE A 124 1.38 -24.35 -6.05
CA ILE A 124 0.56 -25.55 -5.88
C ILE A 124 -0.90 -25.11 -5.78
N ARG A 125 -1.78 -25.79 -6.54
CA ARG A 125 -3.22 -25.51 -6.53
C ARG A 125 -4.02 -26.78 -6.55
N SER A 126 -5.05 -26.82 -5.73
CA SER A 126 -5.89 -28.01 -5.60
C SER A 126 -5.08 -29.28 -5.40
N GLY A 127 -3.92 -29.15 -4.72
CA GLY A 127 -2.97 -30.24 -4.48
C GLY A 127 -2.06 -30.59 -5.67
N THR A 128 -2.14 -29.87 -6.79
CA THR A 128 -1.32 -30.11 -7.99
C THR A 128 -0.24 -29.06 -8.11
N LEU A 129 1.00 -29.49 -8.39
CA LEU A 129 2.14 -28.61 -8.66
C LEU A 129 2.03 -28.05 -10.08
N GLU A 130 1.75 -26.77 -10.22
CA GLU A 130 1.55 -26.10 -11.51
C GLU A 130 2.82 -25.40 -12.04
N ARG A 131 3.66 -24.86 -11.13
CA ARG A 131 4.82 -24.07 -11.50
C ARG A 131 5.95 -24.22 -10.50
N VAL A 132 7.18 -24.25 -11.02
CA VAL A 132 8.41 -24.24 -10.23
C VAL A 132 9.33 -23.18 -10.82
N GLU A 133 9.82 -22.28 -9.99
CA GLU A 133 10.86 -21.29 -10.36
C GLU A 133 12.16 -21.61 -9.61
N SER A 134 13.25 -21.66 -10.35
CA SER A 134 14.61 -21.89 -9.85
C SER A 134 15.61 -21.03 -10.64
N PRO A 135 16.88 -20.97 -10.24
CA PRO A 135 17.90 -20.28 -11.05
C PRO A 135 18.00 -20.79 -12.48
N GLU A 136 17.72 -22.09 -12.70
CA GLU A 136 17.80 -22.75 -14.01
C GLU A 136 16.67 -22.33 -14.95
N GLY A 137 15.54 -21.83 -14.42
CA GLY A 137 14.41 -21.41 -15.25
C GLY A 137 13.07 -21.47 -14.52
N VAL A 138 12.02 -21.17 -15.27
CA VAL A 138 10.63 -21.30 -14.86
C VAL A 138 10.01 -22.51 -15.57
N PHE A 139 9.55 -23.47 -14.79
CA PHE A 139 8.91 -24.70 -15.27
C PHE A 139 7.41 -24.58 -15.01
N VAL A 140 6.61 -24.67 -16.05
CA VAL A 140 5.14 -24.60 -15.97
C VAL A 140 4.55 -25.91 -16.46
N GLN A 141 3.57 -26.45 -15.73
CA GLN A 141 2.87 -27.64 -16.16
C GLN A 141 2.03 -27.34 -17.41
N ASP A 142 2.24 -28.13 -18.46
CA ASP A 142 1.55 -27.99 -19.74
C ASP A 142 1.04 -29.36 -20.18
N ALA A 143 -0.27 -29.57 -20.01
CA ALA A 143 -0.93 -30.83 -20.33
C ALA A 143 -0.89 -31.22 -21.81
N SER A 144 -0.43 -30.30 -22.68
CA SER A 144 -0.28 -30.56 -24.12
C SER A 144 1.05 -31.22 -24.49
N LEU A 145 2.00 -31.35 -23.56
CA LEU A 145 3.32 -31.91 -23.77
C LEU A 145 3.44 -33.32 -23.16
N ASP A 146 4.13 -34.22 -23.84
CA ASP A 146 4.37 -35.58 -23.38
C ASP A 146 5.10 -35.65 -22.03
N GLU A 147 6.02 -34.73 -21.76
CA GLU A 147 6.72 -34.60 -20.49
C GLU A 147 5.95 -33.78 -19.45
N GLY A 148 4.82 -33.17 -19.81
CA GLY A 148 3.95 -32.41 -18.92
C GLY A 148 4.52 -31.06 -18.43
N TRP A 149 5.75 -30.66 -18.84
CA TRP A 149 6.40 -29.44 -18.40
C TRP A 149 6.98 -28.62 -19.54
N ARG A 150 6.76 -27.31 -19.49
CA ARG A 150 7.38 -26.32 -20.39
C ARG A 150 8.37 -25.46 -19.63
N VAL A 151 9.58 -25.28 -20.18
CA VAL A 151 10.59 -24.39 -19.65
C VAL A 151 10.43 -23.01 -20.29
N SER A 152 10.39 -21.97 -19.45
CA SER A 152 10.40 -20.57 -19.88
C SER A 152 11.65 -19.89 -19.32
N ALA A 153 12.28 -19.01 -20.10
CA ALA A 153 13.42 -18.25 -19.62
C ALA A 153 13.01 -17.36 -18.42
N LYS A 154 13.84 -17.32 -17.38
CA LYS A 154 13.63 -16.45 -16.23
C LYS A 154 13.95 -15.01 -16.62
N THR A 155 12.99 -14.11 -16.46
CA THR A 155 13.25 -12.68 -16.66
C THR A 155 14.01 -12.14 -15.45
N LEU A 156 15.23 -11.67 -15.65
CA LEU A 156 16.03 -11.03 -14.61
C LEU A 156 15.47 -9.63 -14.31
N PRO A 157 15.61 -9.12 -13.07
CA PRO A 157 15.30 -7.74 -12.74
C PRO A 157 16.08 -6.77 -13.64
N ARG A 158 15.38 -5.76 -14.19
CA ARG A 158 15.99 -4.72 -15.01
C ARG A 158 15.68 -3.36 -14.44
N LEU A 159 16.58 -2.41 -14.61
CA LEU A 159 16.33 -1.02 -14.24
C LEU A 159 15.11 -0.48 -14.99
N ALA A 160 14.29 0.30 -14.31
CA ALA A 160 13.22 1.04 -14.96
C ALA A 160 13.81 1.96 -16.02
N GLY A 161 13.39 1.78 -17.26
CA GLY A 161 14.07 2.39 -18.39
C GLY A 161 14.70 1.37 -19.32
N GLY A 162 14.56 0.05 -19.02
CA GLY A 162 14.94 -1.02 -19.95
C GLY A 162 14.17 -1.02 -21.27
N GLU A 163 14.43 -1.96 -22.14
CA GLU A 163 13.85 -2.05 -23.48
C GLU A 163 12.32 -2.02 -23.48
N GLY A 164 11.76 -0.94 -23.97
CA GLY A 164 10.33 -0.73 -24.16
C GLY A 164 10.10 0.66 -24.70
N ALA A 165 9.23 0.83 -25.65
CA ALA A 165 8.90 2.10 -26.24
C ALA A 165 7.38 2.29 -26.28
N ALA A 166 6.93 3.52 -26.06
CA ALA A 166 5.58 3.92 -26.39
C ALA A 166 5.46 3.99 -27.92
N LEU A 167 4.53 3.21 -28.48
CA LEU A 167 4.30 3.16 -29.93
C LEU A 167 3.09 4.01 -30.29
N ARG A 168 3.28 4.90 -31.25
CA ARG A 168 2.17 5.61 -31.87
C ARG A 168 1.54 4.71 -32.92
N VAL A 169 0.24 4.50 -32.85
CA VAL A 169 -0.50 3.80 -33.88
C VAL A 169 -0.71 4.77 -35.05
N GLN A 170 -0.03 4.55 -36.16
CA GLN A 170 -0.36 5.22 -37.41
C GLN A 170 -1.63 4.59 -37.98
N GLU A 171 -2.56 5.41 -38.41
CA GLU A 171 -3.73 4.98 -39.19
C GLU A 171 -3.18 4.38 -40.52
N GLY A 172 -3.25 3.08 -40.65
CA GLY A 172 -2.87 2.39 -41.90
C GLY A 172 -2.30 1.00 -41.65
N GLU A 173 -3.03 -0.01 -42.11
CA GLU A 173 -2.62 -1.38 -42.33
C GLU A 173 -2.35 -2.24 -41.08
N GLY A 174 -3.38 -2.86 -40.60
CA GLY A 174 -3.29 -3.99 -39.67
C GLY A 174 -4.56 -4.14 -38.86
N GLY A 175 -5.12 -5.31 -38.86
CA GLY A 175 -6.37 -5.65 -38.19
C GLY A 175 -6.42 -5.14 -36.73
N ALA A 176 -7.61 -4.90 -36.25
CA ALA A 176 -7.89 -4.34 -34.93
C ALA A 176 -7.01 -4.98 -33.85
N ARG A 177 -6.15 -4.18 -33.21
CA ARG A 177 -5.29 -4.65 -32.12
C ARG A 177 -6.17 -5.09 -30.97
N ARG A 178 -5.85 -6.24 -30.39
CA ARG A 178 -6.64 -6.83 -29.31
C ARG A 178 -5.95 -6.56 -27.98
N LEU A 179 -6.69 -6.03 -27.03
CA LEU A 179 -6.24 -5.94 -25.65
C LEU A 179 -5.92 -7.36 -25.15
N GLY A 180 -4.79 -7.53 -24.45
CA GLY A 180 -4.32 -8.86 -24.02
C GLY A 180 -3.48 -9.61 -25.05
N THR A 181 -3.09 -8.99 -26.18
CA THR A 181 -2.21 -9.58 -27.19
C THR A 181 -0.96 -8.73 -27.43
N ASP A 182 0.14 -9.37 -27.82
CA ASP A 182 1.35 -8.70 -28.30
C ASP A 182 1.14 -8.12 -29.73
N PRO A 183 2.09 -7.33 -30.27
CA PRO A 183 2.00 -6.80 -31.62
C PRO A 183 1.90 -7.88 -32.73
N SER A 184 2.27 -9.12 -32.43
CA SER A 184 2.12 -10.27 -33.32
C SER A 184 0.79 -11.00 -33.20
N GLY A 185 -0.11 -10.54 -32.30
CA GLY A 185 -1.43 -11.12 -32.05
C GLY A 185 -1.41 -12.36 -31.14
N ARG A 186 -0.27 -12.70 -30.50
CA ARG A 186 -0.21 -13.80 -29.52
C ARG A 186 -0.75 -13.33 -28.18
N ALA A 187 -1.51 -14.19 -27.50
CA ALA A 187 -1.96 -13.91 -26.13
C ALA A 187 -0.76 -13.67 -25.21
N LEU A 188 -0.76 -12.54 -24.51
CA LEU A 188 0.31 -12.11 -23.60
C LEU A 188 0.44 -13.03 -22.37
N ARG A 189 -0.58 -13.82 -22.07
CA ARG A 189 -0.65 -14.66 -20.89
C ARG A 189 -0.84 -16.12 -21.23
N ALA A 190 0.20 -16.90 -20.96
CA ALA A 190 0.09 -18.34 -20.80
C ALA A 190 -0.30 -18.73 -19.35
N ASP A 191 -0.06 -17.84 -18.38
CA ASP A 191 -0.34 -18.09 -16.96
C ASP A 191 -0.87 -16.81 -16.27
N LYS A 192 -2.13 -16.85 -15.83
CA LYS A 192 -2.89 -15.70 -15.32
C LYS A 192 -2.74 -15.45 -13.83
N ARG A 193 -1.90 -16.23 -13.12
CA ARG A 193 -1.93 -16.21 -11.67
C ARG A 193 -0.56 -15.94 -11.10
N LEU A 194 -0.43 -14.83 -10.39
CA LEU A 194 0.77 -14.53 -9.62
C LEU A 194 1.03 -15.67 -8.62
N PRO A 195 2.30 -16.09 -8.43
CA PRO A 195 2.70 -16.97 -7.34
C PRO A 195 2.21 -16.40 -6.00
N ASP A 196 2.16 -17.23 -4.97
CA ASP A 196 1.83 -16.75 -3.62
C ASP A 196 2.75 -15.56 -3.27
N ILE A 197 2.15 -14.42 -2.91
CA ILE A 197 2.86 -13.17 -2.66
C ILE A 197 4.00 -13.38 -1.66
N ALA A 198 3.80 -14.25 -0.66
CA ALA A 198 4.83 -14.60 0.30
C ALA A 198 6.09 -15.23 -0.33
N GLY A 199 5.95 -15.91 -1.47
CA GLY A 199 7.09 -16.45 -2.25
C GLY A 199 7.82 -15.40 -3.08
N LEU A 200 7.23 -14.22 -3.27
CA LEU A 200 7.78 -13.10 -4.05
C LEU A 200 8.44 -12.02 -3.19
N ILE A 201 8.36 -12.11 -1.86
CA ILE A 201 8.99 -11.16 -0.94
C ILE A 201 10.50 -11.21 -1.15
N ASP A 202 11.11 -10.07 -1.45
CA ASP A 202 12.57 -9.94 -1.58
C ASP A 202 13.26 -9.77 -0.21
N PRO A 203 14.61 -9.88 -0.14
CA PRO A 203 15.35 -9.74 1.12
C PRO A 203 15.10 -8.40 1.83
N ALA A 204 15.03 -7.29 1.10
CA ALA A 204 14.82 -5.96 1.68
C ALA A 204 13.40 -5.82 2.24
N GLN A 205 12.40 -6.34 1.52
CA GLN A 205 11.02 -6.41 2.01
C GLN A 205 10.92 -7.30 3.24
N PHE A 206 11.59 -8.46 3.24
CA PHE A 206 11.58 -9.39 4.37
C PHE A 206 12.21 -8.78 5.62
N ASP A 207 13.32 -8.08 5.48
CA ASP A 207 13.97 -7.37 6.61
C ASP A 207 13.03 -6.31 7.22
N LEU A 208 12.26 -5.57 6.41
CA LEU A 208 11.26 -4.62 6.89
C LEU A 208 10.09 -5.29 7.61
N ILE A 209 9.61 -6.42 7.06
CA ILE A 209 8.53 -7.20 7.65
C ILE A 209 8.91 -7.72 9.03
N THR A 210 10.14 -8.19 9.18
CA THR A 210 10.62 -8.87 10.40
C THR A 210 11.22 -7.95 11.45
N ARG A 211 11.30 -6.64 11.22
CA ARG A 211 11.76 -5.69 12.24
C ARG A 211 10.94 -5.78 13.53
N PRO A 212 11.52 -5.56 14.69
CA PRO A 212 10.83 -5.56 15.97
C PRO A 212 9.58 -4.67 15.98
N SER A 213 8.63 -4.99 16.87
CA SER A 213 7.39 -4.24 17.03
C SER A 213 7.56 -2.86 17.65
N ALA A 214 8.73 -2.53 18.20
CA ALA A 214 9.00 -1.24 18.82
C ALA A 214 9.52 -0.21 17.83
N GLY A 215 9.05 1.04 17.97
CA GLY A 215 9.51 2.18 17.18
C GLY A 215 8.80 2.37 15.86
N LEU A 216 9.38 3.21 15.02
CA LEU A 216 8.85 3.63 13.73
C LEU A 216 9.55 2.91 12.59
N VAL A 217 8.79 2.30 11.71
CA VAL A 217 9.26 1.76 10.42
C VAL A 217 8.65 2.59 9.30
N VAL A 218 9.48 3.15 8.43
CA VAL A 218 9.06 3.96 7.29
C VAL A 218 9.46 3.26 6.00
N ILE A 219 8.48 2.98 5.16
CA ILE A 219 8.61 2.26 3.90
C ILE A 219 8.32 3.22 2.76
N ARG A 220 9.36 3.64 2.06
CA ARG A 220 9.26 4.42 0.83
C ARG A 220 9.39 3.50 -0.37
N GLY A 221 8.67 3.79 -1.44
CA GLY A 221 8.84 3.06 -2.70
C GLY A 221 7.90 3.60 -3.76
N ALA A 222 8.24 3.44 -5.01
CA ALA A 222 7.37 3.84 -6.10
C ALA A 222 6.16 2.90 -6.24
N ALA A 223 5.27 3.23 -7.17
CA ALA A 223 4.15 2.37 -7.54
C ALA A 223 4.61 0.93 -7.82
N GLY A 224 3.89 -0.05 -7.27
CA GLY A 224 4.19 -1.46 -7.51
C GLY A 224 5.38 -2.04 -6.75
N SER A 225 6.06 -1.28 -5.88
CA SER A 225 7.17 -1.79 -5.06
C SER A 225 6.73 -2.69 -3.90
N GLY A 226 5.42 -2.86 -3.68
CA GLY A 226 4.89 -3.73 -2.64
C GLY A 226 4.78 -3.10 -1.25
N LYS A 227 4.74 -1.77 -1.13
CA LYS A 227 4.60 -1.06 0.16
C LYS A 227 3.44 -1.58 1.01
N THR A 228 2.23 -1.59 0.45
CA THR A 228 1.02 -2.13 1.09
C THR A 228 1.21 -3.60 1.47
N THR A 229 1.79 -4.39 0.57
CA THR A 229 2.11 -5.80 0.81
C THR A 229 3.04 -5.98 2.01
N VAL A 230 4.12 -5.18 2.10
CA VAL A 230 5.06 -5.21 3.22
C VAL A 230 4.35 -4.82 4.52
N ALA A 231 3.52 -3.76 4.51
CA ALA A 231 2.78 -3.32 5.69
C ALA A 231 1.80 -4.41 6.19
N LEU A 232 1.07 -5.08 5.30
CA LEU A 232 0.15 -6.17 5.64
C LEU A 232 0.88 -7.42 6.17
N HIS A 233 1.96 -7.84 5.51
CA HIS A 233 2.76 -8.98 5.95
C HIS A 233 3.47 -8.68 7.25
N ARG A 234 3.89 -7.43 7.49
CA ARG A 234 4.44 -7.02 8.78
C ARG A 234 3.43 -7.17 9.91
N ILE A 235 2.19 -6.76 9.74
CA ILE A 235 1.15 -6.99 10.75
C ILE A 235 0.96 -8.49 11.00
N ALA A 236 0.92 -9.31 9.95
CA ALA A 236 0.81 -10.76 10.08
C ALA A 236 2.00 -11.37 10.82
N TYR A 237 3.21 -10.88 10.57
CA TYR A 237 4.41 -11.29 11.28
C TYR A 237 4.37 -10.87 12.76
N LEU A 238 4.04 -9.62 13.05
CA LEU A 238 3.93 -9.10 14.41
C LEU A 238 2.83 -9.82 15.21
N ALA A 239 1.70 -10.14 14.58
CA ALA A 239 0.62 -10.90 15.19
C ALA A 239 0.98 -12.36 15.46
N TYR A 240 1.88 -12.94 14.67
CA TYR A 240 2.43 -14.28 14.92
C TYR A 240 3.33 -14.29 16.16
N ASP A 241 4.16 -13.26 16.33
CA ASP A 241 5.05 -13.10 17.48
C ASP A 241 4.28 -12.70 18.76
N ASP A 242 3.38 -11.71 18.65
CA ASP A 242 2.48 -11.27 19.72
C ASP A 242 1.01 -11.38 19.27
N PRO A 243 0.29 -12.45 19.64
CA PRO A 243 -1.13 -12.63 19.24
C PRO A 243 -2.08 -11.49 19.65
N ARG A 244 -1.67 -10.60 20.56
CA ARG A 244 -2.45 -9.42 20.96
C ARG A 244 -2.46 -8.34 19.88
N ILE A 245 -1.56 -8.41 18.92
CA ILE A 245 -1.56 -7.55 17.72
C ILE A 245 -2.79 -7.86 16.84
N ASP A 246 -3.24 -9.11 16.75
CA ASP A 246 -4.50 -9.45 16.07
C ASP A 246 -5.70 -9.06 16.95
N SER A 247 -5.94 -7.79 17.10
CA SER A 247 -7.03 -7.23 17.90
C SER A 247 -7.45 -5.85 17.36
N ASN A 248 -8.55 -5.30 17.88
CA ASN A 248 -9.01 -3.94 17.59
C ASN A 248 -8.11 -2.84 18.19
N GLU A 249 -7.11 -3.20 19.00
CA GLU A 249 -6.04 -2.29 19.45
C GLU A 249 -4.93 -2.12 18.41
N THR A 250 -5.03 -2.79 17.27
CA THR A 250 -4.21 -2.57 16.07
C THR A 250 -5.05 -1.88 15.01
N LEU A 251 -4.56 -0.76 14.49
CA LEU A 251 -5.25 0.06 13.50
C LEU A 251 -4.47 0.11 12.19
N PHE A 252 -5.11 -0.29 11.11
CA PHE A 252 -4.63 -0.08 9.73
C PHE A 252 -5.40 1.08 9.11
N VAL A 253 -4.71 2.19 8.89
CA VAL A 253 -5.30 3.40 8.30
C VAL A 253 -5.00 3.43 6.81
N VAL A 254 -6.05 3.65 6.02
CA VAL A 254 -5.99 3.76 4.57
C VAL A 254 -6.63 5.06 4.11
N PHE A 255 -6.18 5.54 2.97
CA PHE A 255 -6.69 6.79 2.42
C PHE A 255 -8.14 6.66 1.90
N SER A 256 -8.48 5.55 1.24
CA SER A 256 -9.74 5.41 0.51
C SER A 256 -10.60 4.24 1.00
N GLN A 257 -11.92 4.35 0.78
CA GLN A 257 -12.89 3.31 1.07
C GLN A 257 -12.59 2.03 0.29
N GLY A 258 -12.24 2.16 -1.01
CA GLY A 258 -11.89 1.01 -1.84
C GLY A 258 -10.67 0.26 -1.31
N LEU A 259 -9.62 0.98 -0.88
CA LEU A 259 -8.44 0.34 -0.28
C LEU A 259 -8.76 -0.31 1.07
N ARG A 260 -9.67 0.29 1.88
CA ARG A 260 -10.15 -0.33 3.12
C ARG A 260 -10.79 -1.69 2.85
N ASP A 261 -11.66 -1.76 1.87
CA ASP A 261 -12.36 -2.99 1.53
C ASP A 261 -11.40 -4.05 1.00
N TYR A 262 -10.45 -3.66 0.13
CA TYR A 262 -9.38 -4.54 -0.32
C TYR A 262 -8.56 -5.11 0.86
N VAL A 263 -8.03 -4.27 1.73
CA VAL A 263 -7.21 -4.68 2.88
C VAL A 263 -8.01 -5.57 3.84
N SER A 264 -9.29 -5.26 4.06
CA SER A 264 -10.18 -6.06 4.92
C SER A 264 -10.38 -7.50 4.39
N HIS A 265 -10.26 -7.71 3.07
CA HIS A 265 -10.30 -9.05 2.48
C HIS A 265 -8.94 -9.77 2.54
N VAL A 266 -7.83 -9.03 2.46
CA VAL A 266 -6.47 -9.61 2.42
C VAL A 266 -5.98 -10.05 3.80
N LEU A 267 -6.19 -9.26 4.86
CA LEU A 267 -5.69 -9.55 6.21
C LEU A 267 -6.15 -10.92 6.75
N PRO A 268 -7.43 -11.33 6.61
CA PRO A 268 -7.85 -12.67 7.03
C PRO A 268 -7.12 -13.81 6.30
N ALA A 269 -6.79 -13.62 5.02
CA ALA A 269 -6.02 -14.59 4.25
C ALA A 269 -4.57 -14.75 4.76
N LEU A 270 -4.04 -13.73 5.45
CA LEU A 270 -2.75 -13.76 6.14
C LEU A 270 -2.84 -14.28 7.58
N GLY A 271 -4.02 -14.71 8.03
CA GLY A 271 -4.26 -15.23 9.37
C GLY A 271 -4.46 -14.14 10.44
N VAL A 272 -4.84 -12.93 10.04
CA VAL A 272 -5.10 -11.77 10.90
C VAL A 272 -6.53 -11.29 10.65
N ALA A 273 -7.43 -11.49 11.60
CA ALA A 273 -8.87 -11.30 11.36
C ALA A 273 -9.51 -10.17 12.18
N ARG A 274 -8.83 -9.66 13.23
CA ARG A 274 -9.42 -8.73 14.21
C ARG A 274 -8.83 -7.32 14.18
N VAL A 275 -7.89 -7.07 13.30
CA VAL A 275 -7.29 -5.74 13.10
C VAL A 275 -8.34 -4.77 12.56
N ALA A 276 -8.41 -3.59 13.15
CA ALA A 276 -9.31 -2.54 12.70
C ALA A 276 -8.76 -1.87 11.42
N VAL A 277 -9.44 -2.04 10.29
CA VAL A 277 -9.13 -1.33 9.03
C VAL A 277 -10.11 -0.18 8.87
N ARG A 278 -9.62 1.06 8.80
CA ARG A 278 -10.44 2.28 8.73
C ARG A 278 -9.80 3.32 7.81
N THR A 279 -10.62 4.19 7.21
CA THR A 279 -10.10 5.48 6.74
C THR A 279 -9.88 6.40 7.95
N PHE A 280 -9.03 7.42 7.79
CA PHE A 280 -8.81 8.41 8.87
C PHE A 280 -10.14 9.04 9.28
N HIS A 281 -10.95 9.49 8.34
CA HIS A 281 -12.24 10.13 8.62
C HIS A 281 -13.21 9.20 9.39
N GLN A 282 -13.30 7.91 9.04
CA GLN A 282 -14.13 6.96 9.79
C GLN A 282 -13.68 6.82 11.24
N TRP A 283 -12.37 6.71 11.46
CA TRP A 283 -11.79 6.58 12.79
C TRP A 283 -11.92 7.89 13.58
N SER A 284 -11.54 9.02 12.97
CA SER A 284 -11.55 10.32 13.64
C SER A 284 -12.95 10.77 14.02
N SER A 285 -13.95 10.59 13.16
CA SER A 285 -15.34 10.92 13.42
C SER A 285 -15.93 10.08 14.56
N GLU A 286 -15.58 8.79 14.65
CA GLU A 286 -16.00 7.96 15.79
C GLU A 286 -15.39 8.47 17.10
N VAL A 287 -14.10 8.80 17.11
CA VAL A 287 -13.39 9.32 18.27
C VAL A 287 -13.91 10.72 18.64
N ARG A 288 -14.09 11.61 17.65
CA ARG A 288 -14.66 12.95 17.86
C ARG A 288 -16.03 12.89 18.54
N ARG A 289 -16.98 12.11 18.02
CA ARG A 289 -18.31 11.98 18.62
C ARG A 289 -18.27 11.55 20.07
N ARG A 290 -17.31 10.72 20.44
CA ARG A 290 -17.09 10.30 21.84
C ARG A 290 -16.58 11.45 22.71
N HIS A 291 -15.66 12.26 22.20
CA HIS A 291 -15.05 13.36 22.95
C HIS A 291 -15.93 14.60 22.99
N PHE A 292 -16.69 14.84 21.93
CA PHE A 292 -17.50 16.04 21.71
C PHE A 292 -18.95 15.72 21.33
N PRO A 293 -19.74 15.05 22.21
CA PRO A 293 -21.12 14.67 21.89
C PRO A 293 -22.08 15.85 21.71
N GLY A 294 -21.66 17.06 22.04
CA GLY A 294 -22.46 18.29 21.85
C GLY A 294 -22.14 19.04 20.55
N LEU A 295 -21.21 18.55 19.73
CA LEU A 295 -20.97 19.12 18.41
C LEU A 295 -21.97 18.58 17.38
N PRO A 296 -22.23 19.30 16.26
CA PRO A 296 -23.04 18.80 15.17
C PRO A 296 -22.59 17.44 14.68
N GLU A 297 -23.54 16.56 14.37
CA GLU A 297 -23.26 15.26 13.76
C GLU A 297 -23.05 15.38 12.24
N ASN A 298 -23.68 16.38 11.61
CA ASN A 298 -23.58 16.65 10.20
C ASN A 298 -22.16 17.06 9.82
N VAL A 299 -21.64 16.40 8.78
CA VAL A 299 -20.34 16.70 8.18
C VAL A 299 -20.58 17.05 6.72
N ARG A 300 -19.99 18.15 6.27
CA ARG A 300 -20.11 18.60 4.89
C ARG A 300 -19.43 17.60 3.95
N GLU A 301 -20.05 17.34 2.82
CA GLU A 301 -19.48 16.42 1.83
C GLU A 301 -18.36 17.06 1.00
N ASP A 302 -18.40 18.40 0.84
CA ASP A 302 -17.49 19.12 -0.06
C ASP A 302 -16.99 20.41 0.57
N THR A 303 -15.82 20.32 1.21
CA THR A 303 -15.12 21.48 1.79
C THR A 303 -14.51 22.31 0.66
N PRO A 304 -14.69 23.63 0.62
CA PRO A 304 -14.00 24.47 -0.36
C PRO A 304 -12.49 24.27 -0.31
N ALA A 305 -11.86 24.07 -1.47
CA ALA A 305 -10.46 23.69 -1.58
C ALA A 305 -9.49 24.61 -0.80
N LEU A 306 -9.79 25.90 -0.72
CA LEU A 306 -8.98 26.88 0.03
C LEU A 306 -9.10 26.66 1.54
N VAL A 307 -10.29 26.26 2.02
CA VAL A 307 -10.57 25.96 3.44
C VAL A 307 -9.92 24.66 3.84
N ALA A 308 -10.07 23.60 3.03
CA ALA A 308 -9.39 22.33 3.24
C ALA A 308 -7.86 22.53 3.29
N ARG A 309 -7.31 23.34 2.37
CA ARG A 309 -5.89 23.69 2.39
C ARG A 309 -5.45 24.38 3.67
N LEU A 310 -6.27 25.27 4.24
CA LEU A 310 -5.97 25.91 5.52
C LEU A 310 -5.99 24.86 6.64
N LYS A 311 -7.08 24.10 6.77
CA LYS A 311 -7.30 23.18 7.88
C LYS A 311 -6.31 22.00 7.91
N LEU A 312 -5.85 21.54 6.75
CA LEU A 312 -4.83 20.48 6.61
C LEU A 312 -3.39 21.00 6.70
N HIS A 313 -3.19 22.34 6.72
CA HIS A 313 -1.84 22.90 6.68
C HIS A 313 -1.08 22.64 7.98
N PRO A 314 0.20 22.19 7.93
CA PRO A 314 1.00 21.89 9.13
C PRO A 314 1.17 23.06 10.10
N ALA A 315 1.09 24.31 9.62
CA ALA A 315 1.14 25.51 10.46
C ALA A 315 0.02 25.55 11.52
N LEU A 316 -1.10 24.82 11.30
CA LEU A 316 -2.19 24.73 12.29
C LEU A 316 -1.76 23.96 13.54
N GLU A 317 -0.80 23.03 13.46
CA GLU A 317 -0.18 22.41 14.64
C GLU A 317 0.44 23.51 15.54
N THR A 318 1.30 24.35 14.95
CA THR A 318 1.93 25.48 15.67
C THR A 318 0.88 26.48 16.21
N ALA A 319 -0.19 26.71 15.44
CA ALA A 319 -1.26 27.59 15.88
C ALA A 319 -1.98 27.02 17.10
N LEU A 320 -2.32 25.73 17.11
CA LEU A 320 -2.94 25.04 18.26
C LEU A 320 -2.02 25.04 19.48
N GLU A 321 -0.74 24.69 19.33
CA GLU A 321 0.24 24.71 20.41
C GLU A 321 0.34 26.11 21.06
N ARG A 322 0.45 27.18 20.24
CA ARG A 322 0.50 28.56 20.74
C ARG A 322 -0.79 28.98 21.40
N GLN A 323 -1.94 28.59 20.85
CA GLN A 323 -3.24 28.89 21.44
C GLN A 323 -3.38 28.27 22.82
N VAL A 324 -3.04 26.99 22.97
CA VAL A 324 -3.08 26.28 24.25
C VAL A 324 -2.12 26.91 25.26
N ALA A 325 -0.90 27.28 24.83
CA ALA A 325 0.12 27.91 25.69
C ALA A 325 -0.27 29.33 26.16
N ARG A 326 -0.85 30.16 25.28
CA ARG A 326 -1.24 31.54 25.60
C ARG A 326 -2.51 31.65 26.45
N THR A 327 -3.31 30.59 26.53
CA THR A 327 -4.56 30.56 27.29
C THR A 327 -4.56 29.46 28.34
N PRO A 328 -3.78 29.58 29.43
CA PRO A 328 -3.83 28.62 30.53
C PRO A 328 -5.26 28.52 31.09
N ALA A 329 -5.86 27.35 30.98
CA ALA A 329 -7.24 27.12 31.43
C ALA A 329 -7.38 25.65 31.85
N PRO A 330 -8.40 25.32 32.69
CA PRO A 330 -8.67 23.93 33.04
C PRO A 330 -8.85 23.04 31.80
N PRO A 331 -8.38 21.79 31.83
CA PRO A 331 -8.47 20.86 30.70
C PRO A 331 -9.89 20.32 30.52
N THR A 332 -10.77 21.13 29.95
CA THR A 332 -12.18 20.79 29.75
C THR A 332 -12.53 20.71 28.28
N ARG A 333 -13.54 19.90 27.94
CA ARG A 333 -14.10 19.76 26.60
C ARG A 333 -14.46 21.12 25.96
N GLY A 334 -15.13 21.98 26.72
CA GLY A 334 -15.53 23.32 26.25
C GLY A 334 -14.33 24.16 25.85
N ARG A 335 -13.24 24.11 26.62
CA ARG A 335 -12.01 24.84 26.28
C ARG A 335 -11.30 24.34 25.03
N VAL A 336 -11.38 23.04 24.76
CA VAL A 336 -10.86 22.50 23.50
C VAL A 336 -11.64 23.05 22.30
N VAL A 337 -12.97 23.13 22.41
CA VAL A 337 -13.82 23.73 21.38
C VAL A 337 -13.53 25.24 21.23
N ASP A 338 -13.36 25.97 22.35
CA ASP A 338 -12.96 27.39 22.31
C ASP A 338 -11.60 27.59 21.60
N ASP A 339 -10.62 26.70 21.83
CA ASP A 339 -9.32 26.76 21.17
C ASP A 339 -9.46 26.52 19.66
N TRP A 340 -10.24 25.52 19.25
CA TRP A 340 -10.51 25.24 17.82
C TRP A 340 -11.19 26.44 17.14
N ILE A 341 -12.25 27.00 17.77
CA ILE A 341 -12.94 28.20 17.27
C ILE A 341 -11.95 29.35 17.12
N THR A 342 -11.17 29.64 18.18
CA THR A 342 -10.23 30.77 18.20
C THR A 342 -9.18 30.62 17.12
N VAL A 343 -8.57 29.44 16.97
CA VAL A 343 -7.54 29.20 15.94
C VAL A 343 -8.11 29.43 14.54
N LEU A 344 -9.32 28.96 14.24
CA LEU A 344 -9.89 29.07 12.91
C LEU A 344 -10.50 30.45 12.59
N SER A 345 -10.81 31.28 13.60
CA SER A 345 -11.50 32.57 13.42
C SER A 345 -10.63 33.82 13.65
N ASP A 346 -9.46 33.67 14.30
CA ASP A 346 -8.54 34.79 14.60
C ASP A 346 -7.56 35.03 13.44
N LEU A 347 -7.96 35.83 12.47
CA LEU A 347 -7.15 36.16 11.30
C LEU A 347 -5.78 36.78 11.64
N PRO A 348 -5.66 37.82 12.51
CA PRO A 348 -4.36 38.37 12.87
C PRO A 348 -3.42 37.32 13.49
N PHE A 349 -3.95 36.43 14.28
CA PHE A 349 -3.18 35.34 14.88
C PHE A 349 -2.65 34.38 13.81
N LEU A 350 -3.52 33.92 12.91
CA LEU A 350 -3.10 33.02 11.82
C LEU A 350 -2.11 33.71 10.89
N GLN A 351 -2.33 34.99 10.54
CA GLN A 351 -1.36 35.75 9.74
C GLN A 351 0.02 35.78 10.39
N SER A 352 0.09 35.98 11.70
CA SER A 352 1.34 35.91 12.46
C SER A 352 2.01 34.54 12.41
N VAL A 353 1.25 33.46 12.58
CA VAL A 353 1.79 32.10 12.51
C VAL A 353 2.28 31.78 11.11
N PHE A 354 1.47 32.03 10.08
CA PHE A 354 1.85 31.74 8.69
C PHE A 354 3.05 32.56 8.23
N ALA A 355 3.12 33.84 8.60
CA ALA A 355 4.27 34.68 8.27
C ALA A 355 5.59 34.13 8.82
N GLU A 356 5.57 33.43 9.96
CA GLU A 356 6.77 32.85 10.58
C GLU A 356 7.12 31.47 10.02
N VAL A 357 6.12 30.58 9.93
CA VAL A 357 6.40 29.15 9.64
C VAL A 357 6.13 28.73 8.21
N ALA A 358 5.34 29.50 7.45
CA ALA A 358 4.96 29.16 6.07
C ALA A 358 4.56 30.42 5.26
N PRO A 359 5.47 31.41 5.06
CA PRO A 359 5.13 32.72 4.46
C PRO A 359 4.55 32.60 3.06
N ASP A 360 4.93 31.59 2.29
CA ASP A 360 4.50 31.37 0.91
C ASP A 360 3.27 30.46 0.77
N ALA A 361 2.66 30.03 1.90
CA ALA A 361 1.56 29.07 1.88
C ALA A 361 0.30 29.61 1.21
N PHE A 362 0.00 30.89 1.36
CA PHE A 362 -1.19 31.53 0.80
C PHE A 362 -0.83 32.79 0.03
N ARG A 363 -1.49 33.00 -1.10
CA ARG A 363 -1.45 34.30 -1.80
C ARG A 363 -2.24 35.34 -1.00
N ALA A 364 -1.93 36.61 -1.25
CA ALA A 364 -2.66 37.71 -0.62
C ALA A 364 -4.18 37.57 -0.84
N GLY A 365 -4.95 37.73 0.22
CA GLY A 365 -6.40 37.58 0.24
C GLY A 365 -6.94 36.16 0.42
N HIS A 366 -6.17 35.12 0.09
CA HIS A 366 -6.66 33.72 0.18
C HIS A 366 -6.78 33.24 1.63
N LEU A 367 -5.86 33.67 2.50
CA LEU A 367 -5.95 33.33 3.93
C LEU A 367 -7.16 34.00 4.56
N GLU A 368 -7.39 35.28 4.23
CA GLU A 368 -8.55 36.05 4.69
C GLU A 368 -9.87 35.40 4.27
N GLU A 369 -9.95 34.95 3.01
CA GLU A 369 -11.13 34.25 2.48
C GLU A 369 -11.40 32.94 3.20
N ALA A 370 -10.36 32.10 3.40
CA ALA A 370 -10.46 30.86 4.13
C ALA A 370 -10.89 31.07 5.59
N VAL A 371 -10.28 32.04 6.28
CA VAL A 371 -10.63 32.37 7.68
C VAL A 371 -12.03 32.95 7.78
N ALA A 372 -12.46 33.76 6.83
CA ALA A 372 -13.83 34.28 6.80
C ALA A 372 -14.88 33.16 6.67
N HIS A 373 -14.57 32.11 5.87
CA HIS A 373 -15.41 30.91 5.80
C HIS A 373 -15.42 30.16 7.13
N CYS A 374 -14.26 29.87 7.71
CA CYS A 374 -14.15 29.18 9.00
C CYS A 374 -14.86 29.94 10.12
N ARG A 375 -14.79 31.28 10.11
CA ARG A 375 -15.51 32.12 11.10
C ARG A 375 -17.02 31.92 11.02
N ARG A 376 -17.62 31.96 9.81
CA ARG A 376 -19.05 31.70 9.66
C ARG A 376 -19.43 30.31 10.13
N GLN A 377 -18.63 29.29 9.81
CA GLN A 377 -18.84 27.93 10.27
C GLN A 377 -18.79 27.85 11.82
N THR A 378 -17.74 28.42 12.42
CA THR A 378 -17.58 28.35 13.90
C THR A 378 -18.66 29.15 14.62
N GLU A 379 -19.15 30.26 14.08
CA GLU A 379 -20.30 31.01 14.60
C GLU A 379 -21.57 30.16 14.60
N THR A 380 -21.86 29.45 13.51
CA THR A 380 -23.03 28.56 13.39
C THR A 380 -22.91 27.36 14.37
N VAL A 381 -21.72 26.77 14.47
CA VAL A 381 -21.47 25.68 15.44
C VAL A 381 -21.60 26.18 16.87
N GLN A 382 -21.15 27.39 17.18
CA GLN A 382 -21.31 27.99 18.52
C GLN A 382 -22.77 28.28 18.88
N ALA A 383 -23.56 28.76 17.93
CA ALA A 383 -25.02 28.94 18.11
C ALA A 383 -25.69 27.57 18.42
N TYR A 384 -25.36 26.52 17.64
CA TYR A 384 -25.87 25.18 17.87
C TYR A 384 -25.53 24.64 19.28
N ILE A 385 -24.28 24.78 19.70
CA ILE A 385 -23.82 24.36 21.04
C ILE A 385 -24.57 25.16 22.14
N SER A 386 -24.93 26.42 21.87
CA SER A 386 -25.64 27.30 22.80
C SER A 386 -27.14 27.01 22.89
N GLY A 387 -27.66 26.05 22.09
CA GLY A 387 -29.06 25.59 22.12
C GLY A 387 -29.91 26.05 20.95
N ASP A 388 -29.36 26.74 19.96
CA ASP A 388 -30.03 27.05 18.69
C ASP A 388 -29.90 25.86 17.74
N HIS A 389 -30.78 24.87 17.91
CA HIS A 389 -30.80 23.66 17.08
C HIS A 389 -31.43 23.87 15.69
N ASP A 390 -32.00 25.06 15.41
CA ASP A 390 -32.46 25.45 14.07
C ASP A 390 -31.29 25.95 13.21
N ALA A 391 -30.11 26.20 13.81
CA ALA A 391 -28.90 26.51 13.08
C ALA A 391 -28.45 25.29 12.28
N GLU A 392 -28.34 25.42 10.96
CA GLU A 392 -27.79 24.40 10.05
C GLU A 392 -26.25 24.32 10.27
N ALA A 393 -25.85 23.78 11.41
CA ALA A 393 -24.45 23.66 11.79
C ALA A 393 -23.84 22.38 11.22
N GLU A 394 -22.73 22.53 10.51
CA GLU A 394 -21.95 21.45 9.92
C GLU A 394 -20.47 21.58 10.28
N LEU A 395 -19.80 20.43 10.40
CA LEU A 395 -18.35 20.36 10.46
C LEU A 395 -17.79 20.02 9.08
N ASP A 396 -16.56 20.44 8.80
CA ASP A 396 -15.82 19.91 7.67
C ASP A 396 -15.07 18.63 8.10
N PRO A 397 -14.78 17.67 7.21
CA PRO A 397 -14.04 16.45 7.54
C PRO A 397 -12.68 16.73 8.21
N GLU A 398 -12.02 17.84 7.83
CA GLU A 398 -10.72 18.26 8.34
C GLU A 398 -10.77 18.77 9.79
N ASP A 399 -11.94 19.16 10.30
CA ASP A 399 -12.10 19.63 11.67
C ASP A 399 -11.85 18.52 12.70
N ASP A 400 -12.08 17.26 12.35
CA ASP A 400 -11.85 16.13 13.24
C ASP A 400 -10.39 16.09 13.73
N ALA A 401 -9.43 16.25 12.82
CA ALA A 401 -8.00 16.24 13.16
C ALA A 401 -7.63 17.40 14.10
N LEU A 402 -8.15 18.59 13.82
CA LEU A 402 -7.90 19.80 14.63
C LEU A 402 -8.48 19.66 16.05
N LEU A 403 -9.71 19.19 16.16
CA LEU A 403 -10.39 18.98 17.46
C LEU A 403 -9.69 17.90 18.29
N LEU A 404 -9.34 16.79 17.68
CA LEU A 404 -8.64 15.70 18.37
C LEU A 404 -7.23 16.12 18.79
N ARG A 405 -6.52 16.88 17.95
CA ARG A 405 -5.21 17.41 18.30
C ARG A 405 -5.29 18.47 19.42
N ALA A 406 -6.24 19.37 19.36
CA ALA A 406 -6.50 20.33 20.43
C ALA A 406 -6.80 19.62 21.77
N TRP A 407 -7.54 18.51 21.73
CA TRP A 407 -7.73 17.67 22.91
C TRP A 407 -6.42 17.10 23.44
N GLN A 408 -5.60 16.49 22.59
CA GLN A 408 -4.29 15.94 22.98
C GLN A 408 -3.38 16.99 23.62
N LEU A 409 -3.40 18.21 23.09
CA LEU A 409 -2.58 19.31 23.62
C LEU A 409 -3.10 19.88 24.94
N ARG A 410 -4.43 19.99 25.09
CA ARG A 410 -5.02 20.65 26.27
C ARG A 410 -5.37 19.69 27.41
N VAL A 411 -5.88 18.51 27.07
CA VAL A 411 -6.42 17.55 28.05
C VAL A 411 -5.45 16.39 28.27
N GLY A 412 -4.82 15.90 27.21
CA GLY A 412 -3.94 14.74 27.23
C GLY A 412 -4.44 13.62 26.29
N PRO A 413 -4.13 12.35 26.57
CA PRO A 413 -4.46 11.24 25.69
C PRO A 413 -5.94 11.20 25.29
N LEU A 414 -6.23 10.80 24.06
CA LEU A 414 -7.58 10.45 23.65
C LEU A 414 -8.11 9.27 24.48
N LEU A 415 -9.42 9.16 24.61
CA LEU A 415 -10.05 8.14 25.44
C LEU A 415 -10.69 7.04 24.62
N ALA A 416 -10.51 5.81 25.03
CA ALA A 416 -11.21 4.63 24.54
C ALA A 416 -12.67 4.60 25.02
N GLN A 417 -13.46 3.63 24.53
CA GLN A 417 -14.88 3.50 24.92
C GLN A 417 -15.10 3.29 26.42
N ASN A 418 -14.14 2.68 27.09
CA ASN A 418 -14.18 2.44 28.54
C ASN A 418 -13.68 3.62 29.37
N GLY A 419 -13.34 4.77 28.75
CA GLY A 419 -12.83 5.95 29.42
C GLY A 419 -11.34 5.91 29.79
N ALA A 420 -10.64 4.83 29.54
CA ALA A 420 -9.18 4.74 29.67
C ALA A 420 -8.46 5.46 28.51
N PRO A 421 -7.18 5.84 28.64
CA PRO A 421 -6.41 6.30 27.51
C PRO A 421 -6.49 5.35 26.32
N LEU A 422 -6.67 5.92 25.12
CA LEU A 422 -6.68 5.15 23.88
C LEU A 422 -5.23 4.81 23.52
N GLU A 423 -4.86 3.56 23.75
CA GLU A 423 -3.53 3.05 23.44
C GLU A 423 -3.63 1.97 22.36
N LEU A 424 -3.05 2.25 21.19
CA LEU A 424 -2.98 1.30 20.09
C LEU A 424 -1.65 0.53 20.15
N ARG A 425 -1.72 -0.78 20.01
CA ARG A 425 -0.55 -1.68 20.05
C ARG A 425 0.31 -1.56 18.81
N HIS A 426 -0.34 -1.36 17.67
CA HIS A 426 0.33 -1.11 16.40
C HIS A 426 -0.54 -0.21 15.52
N ILE A 427 0.09 0.73 14.85
CA ILE A 427 -0.54 1.61 13.87
C ILE A 427 0.19 1.42 12.55
N ALA A 428 -0.54 1.06 11.51
CA ALA A 428 -0.03 1.08 10.14
C ALA A 428 -0.81 2.11 9.33
N ILE A 429 -0.09 2.97 8.61
CA ILE A 429 -0.67 4.00 7.74
C ILE A 429 -0.14 3.75 6.33
N ASP A 430 -1.02 3.42 5.41
CA ASP A 430 -0.68 3.23 4.00
C ASP A 430 -1.02 4.47 3.19
N GLU A 431 -0.28 4.72 2.11
CA GLU A 431 -0.35 5.93 1.28
C GLU A 431 -0.22 7.22 2.15
N VAL A 432 0.73 7.21 3.09
CA VAL A 432 0.88 8.26 4.11
C VAL A 432 1.07 9.66 3.53
N GLN A 433 1.54 9.80 2.28
CA GLN A 433 1.69 11.09 1.58
C GLN A 433 0.34 11.79 1.30
N ASP A 434 -0.79 11.11 1.45
CA ASP A 434 -2.13 11.68 1.25
C ASP A 434 -2.77 12.19 2.54
N PHE A 435 -2.10 11.97 3.66
CA PHE A 435 -2.51 12.49 4.96
C PHE A 435 -1.74 13.76 5.30
N SER A 436 -2.41 14.68 5.97
CA SER A 436 -1.72 15.84 6.55
C SER A 436 -0.81 15.39 7.70
N PRO A 437 0.29 16.11 7.97
CA PRO A 437 1.09 15.83 9.15
C PRO A 437 0.29 15.87 10.46
N LEU A 438 -0.74 16.71 10.53
CA LEU A 438 -1.62 16.82 11.69
C LEU A 438 -2.43 15.53 11.93
N GLU A 439 -3.02 14.96 10.87
CA GLU A 439 -3.75 13.70 10.95
C GLU A 439 -2.86 12.55 11.43
N VAL A 440 -1.66 12.46 10.84
CA VAL A 440 -0.68 11.45 11.22
C VAL A 440 -0.19 11.66 12.65
N ARG A 441 0.00 12.92 13.08
CA ARG A 441 0.38 13.24 14.45
C ARG A 441 -0.66 12.76 15.46
N VAL A 442 -1.95 13.03 15.21
CA VAL A 442 -3.06 12.57 16.05
C VAL A 442 -3.03 11.06 16.23
N LEU A 443 -2.78 10.30 15.16
CA LEU A 443 -2.68 8.83 15.20
C LEU A 443 -1.46 8.36 16.01
N ILE A 444 -0.28 8.93 15.75
CA ILE A 444 0.98 8.51 16.40
C ILE A 444 0.92 8.73 17.92
N GLU A 445 0.26 9.78 18.38
CA GLU A 445 0.08 10.03 19.81
C GLU A 445 -0.85 9.00 20.50
N CYS A 446 -1.60 8.21 19.72
CA CYS A 446 -2.35 7.07 20.23
C CYS A 446 -1.51 5.78 20.30
N ALA A 447 -0.28 5.77 19.83
CA ALA A 447 0.59 4.60 19.94
C ALA A 447 1.00 4.40 21.41
N GLY A 448 0.81 3.16 21.91
CA GLY A 448 1.18 2.79 23.27
C GLY A 448 2.69 2.92 23.54
N GLU A 449 3.13 2.50 24.72
CA GLU A 449 4.52 2.67 25.20
C GLU A 449 5.61 2.24 24.21
N ARG A 450 5.36 1.21 23.42
CA ARG A 450 6.31 0.71 22.40
C ARG A 450 6.41 1.59 21.17
N ARG A 451 5.51 2.54 20.98
CA ARG A 451 5.40 3.40 19.78
C ARG A 451 5.54 2.61 18.47
N SER A 452 4.82 1.49 18.38
CA SER A 452 4.87 0.61 17.23
C SER A 452 4.08 1.20 16.06
N VAL A 453 4.79 1.78 15.09
CA VAL A 453 4.18 2.47 13.95
C VAL A 453 4.84 2.03 12.64
N THR A 454 4.05 1.78 11.63
CA THR A 454 4.52 1.53 10.25
C THR A 454 3.89 2.56 9.33
N LEU A 455 4.73 3.35 8.64
CA LEU A 455 4.30 4.31 7.63
C LEU A 455 4.73 3.81 6.26
N ALA A 456 3.80 3.70 5.32
CA ALA A 456 4.10 3.32 3.94
C ALA A 456 3.65 4.42 2.98
N GLY A 457 4.51 4.83 2.03
CA GLY A 457 4.16 5.93 1.14
C GLY A 457 5.05 6.12 -0.08
N ASP A 458 4.55 6.93 -1.01
CA ASP A 458 5.17 7.30 -2.27
C ASP A 458 5.02 8.80 -2.54
N THR A 459 6.08 9.55 -2.39
CA THR A 459 6.09 11.01 -2.61
C THR A 459 5.72 11.41 -4.04
N GLN A 460 5.95 10.54 -5.01
CA GLN A 460 5.65 10.82 -6.43
C GLN A 460 4.15 10.68 -6.76
N GLN A 461 3.38 9.96 -5.94
CA GLN A 461 1.93 9.78 -6.09
C GLN A 461 1.09 10.77 -5.28
N HIS A 462 1.70 11.80 -4.71
CA HIS A 462 0.98 12.80 -3.94
C HIS A 462 0.11 13.69 -4.85
N VAL A 463 -1.19 13.46 -4.84
CA VAL A 463 -2.19 14.22 -5.63
C VAL A 463 -2.80 15.35 -4.79
N MET A 464 -2.94 15.15 -3.49
CA MET A 464 -3.59 16.08 -2.56
C MET A 464 -2.67 17.25 -2.18
N GLN A 465 -2.57 18.27 -3.03
CA GLN A 465 -1.77 19.46 -2.75
C GLN A 465 -2.12 20.17 -1.42
N ALA A 466 -3.32 19.94 -0.92
CA ALA A 466 -3.80 20.52 0.34
C ALA A 466 -3.16 19.88 1.58
N ALA A 467 -2.67 18.65 1.51
CA ALA A 467 -2.19 17.91 2.69
C ALA A 467 -0.84 18.39 3.25
N GLY A 468 -0.14 19.33 2.58
CA GLY A 468 1.11 19.93 3.10
C GLY A 468 2.33 19.01 3.09
N PHE A 469 2.25 17.84 2.42
CA PHE A 469 3.37 16.95 2.22
C PHE A 469 4.22 17.42 1.03
N THR A 470 5.50 17.69 1.26
CA THR A 470 6.44 18.09 0.20
C THR A 470 7.54 17.05 0.03
N ASP A 471 8.16 16.65 1.13
CA ASP A 471 9.20 15.62 1.19
C ASP A 471 9.21 14.95 2.58
N TRP A 472 9.85 13.78 2.67
CA TRP A 472 9.94 13.02 3.91
C TRP A 472 10.62 13.78 5.06
N SER A 473 11.64 14.58 4.78
CA SER A 473 12.39 15.30 5.82
C SER A 473 11.52 16.37 6.45
N GLN A 474 10.76 17.11 5.64
CA GLN A 474 9.81 18.11 6.12
C GLN A 474 8.65 17.46 6.87
N PHE A 475 8.10 16.37 6.34
CA PHE A 475 7.03 15.60 6.97
C PHE A 475 7.44 15.13 8.37
N PHE A 476 8.62 14.52 8.52
CA PHE A 476 9.11 14.08 9.82
C PHE A 476 9.40 15.22 10.80
N ARG A 477 9.84 16.39 10.30
CA ARG A 477 10.00 17.57 11.15
C ARG A 477 8.66 18.01 11.77
N HIS A 478 7.59 18.02 10.98
CA HIS A 478 6.24 18.32 11.47
C HIS A 478 5.73 17.27 12.48
N LEU A 479 6.14 16.02 12.33
CA LEU A 479 5.82 14.95 13.28
C LEU A 479 6.72 14.93 14.53
N GLY A 480 7.74 15.77 14.62
CA GLY A 480 8.75 15.72 15.68
C GLY A 480 9.65 14.48 15.60
N LEU A 481 9.80 13.89 14.43
CA LEU A 481 10.52 12.63 14.15
C LEU A 481 11.74 12.85 13.25
N ALA A 482 12.45 13.96 13.42
CA ALA A 482 13.53 14.40 12.53
C ALA A 482 14.68 13.38 12.31
N ALA A 483 14.81 12.38 13.18
CA ALA A 483 15.81 11.31 13.06
C ALA A 483 15.25 9.99 12.48
N ALA A 484 14.03 10.00 11.93
CA ALA A 484 13.43 8.79 11.36
C ALA A 484 14.22 8.30 10.14
N HIS A 485 14.54 7.01 10.13
CA HIS A 485 15.17 6.35 8.98
C HIS A 485 14.11 5.95 7.97
N VAL A 486 14.37 6.21 6.68
CA VAL A 486 13.48 5.87 5.58
C VAL A 486 14.10 4.75 4.77
N ASP A 487 13.42 3.61 4.75
CA ASP A 487 13.83 2.47 3.93
C ASP A 487 13.15 2.54 2.57
N THR A 488 13.94 2.45 1.51
CA THR A 488 13.45 2.61 0.14
C THR A 488 13.41 1.27 -0.58
N LEU A 489 12.21 0.86 -1.02
CA LEU A 489 12.01 -0.29 -1.88
C LEU A 489 12.33 0.09 -3.33
N GLN A 490 13.31 -0.59 -3.93
CA GLN A 490 13.82 -0.28 -5.26
C GLN A 490 13.27 -1.17 -6.37
N ILE A 491 12.61 -2.27 -6.02
CA ILE A 491 12.12 -3.25 -7.00
C ILE A 491 10.60 -3.09 -7.17
N SER A 492 10.15 -2.92 -8.41
CA SER A 492 8.74 -2.98 -8.78
C SER A 492 8.42 -4.37 -9.32
N TYR A 493 7.48 -5.03 -8.70
CA TYR A 493 7.01 -6.38 -9.06
C TYR A 493 5.69 -6.37 -9.83
N ARG A 494 4.97 -5.26 -9.78
CA ARG A 494 3.62 -5.13 -10.31
C ARG A 494 3.60 -4.97 -11.81
N SER A 495 4.10 -3.84 -12.28
CA SER A 495 4.01 -3.43 -13.69
C SER A 495 5.22 -3.88 -14.49
N SER A 496 5.07 -3.98 -15.80
CA SER A 496 6.20 -4.19 -16.70
C SER A 496 7.15 -2.99 -16.75
N ALA A 497 8.35 -3.19 -17.23
CA ALA A 497 9.36 -2.14 -17.39
C ALA A 497 8.84 -1.00 -18.29
N GLU A 498 8.10 -1.35 -19.33
CA GLU A 498 7.51 -0.42 -20.31
C GLU A 498 6.48 0.50 -19.65
N ILE A 499 5.56 -0.08 -18.87
CA ILE A 499 4.54 0.69 -18.11
C ILE A 499 5.22 1.57 -17.06
N THR A 500 6.16 1.00 -16.32
CA THR A 500 6.86 1.73 -15.25
C THR A 500 7.65 2.92 -15.80
N ARG A 501 8.36 2.71 -16.93
CA ARG A 501 9.08 3.78 -17.62
C ARG A 501 8.11 4.89 -18.04
N PHE A 502 7.05 4.55 -18.78
CA PHE A 502 6.09 5.53 -19.25
C PHE A 502 5.46 6.32 -18.09
N ALA A 503 5.04 5.61 -17.03
CA ALA A 503 4.48 6.25 -15.84
C ALA A 503 5.47 7.24 -15.18
N LEU A 504 6.76 6.92 -15.11
CA LEU A 504 7.79 7.82 -14.58
C LEU A 504 8.04 9.02 -15.50
N GLU A 505 8.03 8.84 -16.81
CA GLU A 505 8.22 9.94 -17.77
C GLU A 505 7.05 10.95 -17.76
N LEU A 506 5.82 10.51 -17.42
CA LEU A 506 4.69 11.42 -17.21
C LEU A 506 4.98 12.45 -16.10
N LEU A 507 5.76 12.10 -15.09
CA LEU A 507 6.16 13.05 -14.03
C LEU A 507 7.08 14.16 -14.54
N GLY A 508 7.90 13.90 -15.56
CA GLY A 508 8.82 14.88 -16.12
C GLY A 508 9.72 15.52 -15.04
N PRO A 509 9.65 16.86 -14.84
CA PRO A 509 10.47 17.54 -13.83
C PRO A 509 10.19 17.14 -12.38
N LEU A 510 9.03 16.51 -12.11
CA LEU A 510 8.64 16.07 -10.76
C LEU A 510 9.24 14.71 -10.38
N ARG A 511 9.91 14.05 -11.31
CA ARG A 511 10.56 12.74 -11.08
C ARG A 511 11.70 12.88 -10.07
N GLU A 512 11.69 12.06 -9.04
CA GLU A 512 12.79 11.96 -8.09
C GLU A 512 14.00 11.24 -8.70
N LYS A 513 15.19 11.89 -8.61
CA LYS A 513 16.41 11.40 -9.28
C LYS A 513 17.08 10.24 -8.55
N ASP A 514 16.84 10.11 -7.27
CA ASP A 514 17.44 9.12 -6.36
C ASP A 514 16.61 7.82 -6.23
N LEU A 515 15.47 7.74 -6.92
CA LEU A 515 14.66 6.53 -6.96
C LEU A 515 14.94 5.74 -8.25
N ALA A 516 16.01 4.93 -8.24
CA ALA A 516 16.26 3.97 -9.30
C ALA A 516 15.35 2.76 -9.11
N LEU A 517 14.36 2.61 -9.98
CA LEU A 517 13.44 1.46 -9.96
C LEU A 517 13.98 0.34 -10.85
N MET A 518 14.09 -0.85 -10.25
CA MET A 518 14.29 -2.09 -10.97
C MET A 518 12.95 -2.78 -11.20
N THR A 519 12.74 -3.35 -12.38
CA THR A 519 11.52 -4.11 -12.67
C THR A 519 11.88 -5.56 -12.97
N THR A 520 11.04 -6.49 -12.52
CA THR A 520 11.26 -7.92 -12.71
C THR A 520 10.60 -8.48 -13.99
N ARG A 521 9.84 -7.65 -14.70
CA ARG A 521 8.99 -8.09 -15.82
C ARG A 521 9.13 -7.16 -17.00
N SER A 522 9.19 -7.73 -18.21
CA SER A 522 8.97 -7.02 -19.46
C SER A 522 7.57 -7.33 -19.98
N GLY A 523 6.97 -6.39 -20.69
CA GLY A 523 5.62 -6.49 -21.23
C GLY A 523 5.50 -5.83 -22.61
N PRO A 524 4.29 -5.67 -23.12
CA PRO A 524 4.05 -4.92 -24.33
C PRO A 524 4.37 -3.44 -24.11
N PRO A 525 4.76 -2.71 -25.18
CA PRO A 525 4.90 -1.27 -25.10
C PRO A 525 3.58 -0.61 -24.74
N VAL A 526 3.66 0.58 -24.13
CA VAL A 526 2.49 1.43 -23.95
C VAL A 526 2.04 1.95 -25.31
N GLU A 527 0.75 1.77 -25.63
CA GLU A 527 0.18 2.17 -26.91
C GLU A 527 -0.67 3.42 -26.76
N ILE A 528 -0.45 4.39 -27.67
CA ILE A 528 -1.16 5.66 -27.68
C ILE A 528 -2.02 5.73 -28.96
N PHE A 529 -3.32 5.90 -28.78
CA PHE A 529 -4.30 5.95 -29.85
C PHE A 529 -4.88 7.35 -29.99
N HIS A 530 -5.03 7.82 -31.23
CA HIS A 530 -5.60 9.11 -31.52
C HIS A 530 -6.95 8.95 -32.22
N TYR A 531 -7.96 9.67 -31.75
CA TYR A 531 -9.30 9.67 -32.32
C TYR A 531 -9.76 11.10 -32.59
N THR A 532 -10.63 11.26 -33.57
CA THR A 532 -11.25 12.56 -33.88
C THR A 532 -12.42 12.87 -32.94
N GLU A 533 -13.10 11.81 -32.44
CA GLU A 533 -14.28 11.96 -31.59
C GLU A 533 -14.41 10.81 -30.59
N HIS A 534 -15.11 11.05 -29.48
CA HIS A 534 -15.31 10.07 -28.40
C HIS A 534 -16.08 8.83 -28.90
N GLY A 535 -17.03 8.99 -29.83
CA GLY A 535 -17.80 7.86 -30.39
C GLY A 535 -16.91 6.82 -31.07
N ALA A 536 -15.94 7.25 -31.88
CA ALA A 536 -14.98 6.37 -32.53
C ALA A 536 -14.08 5.66 -31.51
N CYS A 537 -13.64 6.37 -30.46
CA CYS A 537 -12.86 5.80 -29.37
C CYS A 537 -13.68 4.73 -28.61
N ILE A 538 -14.92 5.01 -28.26
CA ILE A 538 -15.82 4.08 -27.57
C ILE A 538 -16.06 2.82 -28.39
N ALA A 539 -16.33 2.94 -29.69
CA ALA A 539 -16.55 1.80 -30.59
C ALA A 539 -15.29 0.90 -30.65
N SER A 540 -14.11 1.49 -30.83
CA SER A 540 -12.84 0.77 -30.83
C SER A 540 -12.55 0.07 -29.50
N LEU A 541 -12.84 0.72 -28.38
CA LEU A 541 -12.70 0.14 -27.04
C LEU A 541 -13.70 -0.99 -26.81
N ALA A 542 -14.94 -0.86 -27.24
CA ALA A 542 -15.94 -1.91 -27.11
C ALA A 542 -15.49 -3.20 -27.84
N ASP A 543 -15.01 -3.10 -29.07
CA ASP A 543 -14.49 -4.24 -29.83
C ASP A 543 -13.31 -4.91 -29.08
N ALA A 544 -12.38 -4.12 -28.57
CA ALA A 544 -11.22 -4.62 -27.82
C ALA A 544 -11.64 -5.32 -26.51
N LEU A 545 -12.59 -4.73 -25.77
CA LEU A 545 -13.10 -5.28 -24.53
C LEU A 545 -13.90 -6.56 -24.72
N HIS A 546 -14.68 -6.67 -25.80
CA HIS A 546 -15.35 -7.93 -26.18
C HIS A 546 -14.35 -9.05 -26.50
N ALA A 547 -13.32 -8.73 -27.27
CA ALA A 547 -12.26 -9.69 -27.58
C ALA A 547 -11.53 -10.15 -26.31
N LEU A 548 -11.20 -9.22 -25.41
CA LEU A 548 -10.57 -9.55 -24.13
C LEU A 548 -11.48 -10.40 -23.24
N ALA A 549 -12.74 -10.04 -23.08
CA ALA A 549 -13.69 -10.79 -22.26
C ALA A 549 -13.88 -12.22 -22.72
N SER A 550 -13.75 -12.47 -24.04
CA SER A 550 -13.79 -13.79 -24.65
C SER A 550 -12.51 -14.60 -24.41
N SER A 551 -11.34 -13.95 -24.56
CA SER A 551 -10.03 -14.60 -24.41
C SER A 551 -9.61 -14.72 -22.95
N GLU A 552 -9.99 -13.73 -22.13
CA GLU A 552 -9.62 -13.62 -20.71
C GLU A 552 -10.81 -13.30 -19.80
N PRO A 553 -11.69 -14.28 -19.52
CA PRO A 553 -12.90 -14.05 -18.74
C PRO A 553 -12.66 -13.57 -17.29
N LEU A 554 -11.46 -13.75 -16.76
CA LEU A 554 -11.08 -13.37 -15.39
C LEU A 554 -10.26 -12.07 -15.33
N ALA A 555 -10.10 -11.35 -16.44
CA ALA A 555 -9.36 -10.09 -16.46
C ALA A 555 -10.13 -8.98 -15.73
N SER A 556 -9.38 -8.14 -15.01
CA SER A 556 -9.84 -6.87 -14.46
C SER A 556 -9.37 -5.72 -15.36
N VAL A 557 -10.30 -4.87 -15.78
CA VAL A 557 -10.01 -3.74 -16.67
C VAL A 557 -10.53 -2.46 -16.05
N ALA A 558 -9.69 -1.41 -16.04
CA ALA A 558 -10.13 -0.06 -15.71
C ALA A 558 -10.10 0.84 -16.94
N VAL A 559 -11.22 1.47 -17.25
CA VAL A 559 -11.33 2.59 -18.19
C VAL A 559 -11.35 3.87 -17.36
N LEU A 560 -10.24 4.59 -17.37
CA LEU A 560 -9.99 5.71 -16.47
C LEU A 560 -10.14 7.05 -17.21
N THR A 561 -10.95 7.92 -16.66
CA THR A 561 -11.33 9.22 -17.25
C THR A 561 -10.83 10.38 -16.38
N PRO A 562 -10.68 11.60 -16.98
CA PRO A 562 -10.31 12.80 -16.23
C PRO A 562 -11.42 13.38 -15.36
N SER A 563 -12.70 13.07 -15.67
CA SER A 563 -13.83 13.65 -14.96
C SER A 563 -15.04 12.69 -14.92
N ARG A 564 -15.97 12.98 -14.01
CA ARG A 564 -17.21 12.22 -13.84
C ARG A 564 -18.10 12.27 -15.09
N GLU A 565 -18.18 13.43 -15.73
CA GLU A 565 -18.98 13.62 -16.93
C GLU A 565 -18.48 12.72 -18.06
N LEU A 566 -17.16 12.66 -18.23
CA LEU A 566 -16.57 11.79 -19.24
C LEU A 566 -16.73 10.31 -18.87
N SER A 567 -16.65 9.95 -17.59
CA SER A 567 -16.95 8.59 -17.11
C SER A 567 -18.35 8.16 -17.51
N GLU A 568 -19.34 9.04 -17.35
CA GLU A 568 -20.72 8.76 -17.72
C GLU A 568 -20.88 8.53 -19.24
N VAL A 569 -20.21 9.36 -20.05
CA VAL A 569 -20.23 9.23 -21.52
C VAL A 569 -19.66 7.88 -21.96
N TYR A 570 -18.47 7.50 -21.43
CA TYR A 570 -17.85 6.23 -21.78
C TYR A 570 -18.64 5.04 -21.24
N PHE A 571 -19.14 5.12 -20.01
CA PHE A 571 -19.97 4.05 -19.46
C PHE A 571 -21.22 3.80 -20.30
N ARG A 572 -21.99 4.85 -20.65
CA ARG A 572 -23.20 4.72 -21.47
C ARG A 572 -22.88 4.18 -22.87
N GLY A 573 -21.81 4.65 -23.51
CA GLY A 573 -21.43 4.19 -24.83
C GLY A 573 -21.01 2.72 -24.84
N LEU A 574 -20.19 2.29 -23.86
CA LEU A 574 -19.78 0.89 -23.70
C LEU A 574 -20.98 -0.01 -23.31
N GLN A 575 -21.91 0.50 -22.52
CA GLN A 575 -23.16 -0.20 -22.17
C GLN A 575 -24.05 -0.43 -23.40
N GLN A 576 -24.20 0.57 -24.25
CA GLN A 576 -24.93 0.46 -25.51
C GLN A 576 -24.26 -0.51 -26.51
N SER A 577 -22.99 -0.75 -26.34
CA SER A 577 -22.21 -1.72 -27.11
C SER A 577 -22.17 -3.10 -26.44
N ASP A 578 -23.00 -3.39 -25.43
CA ASP A 578 -23.14 -4.68 -24.74
C ASP A 578 -21.81 -5.23 -24.16
N VAL A 579 -20.88 -4.38 -23.74
CA VAL A 579 -19.61 -4.81 -23.12
C VAL A 579 -19.92 -5.62 -21.85
N PRO A 580 -19.42 -6.87 -21.74
CA PRO A 580 -19.81 -7.77 -20.65
C PRO A 580 -19.20 -7.35 -19.31
N ARG A 581 -19.96 -7.52 -18.24
CA ARG A 581 -19.55 -7.21 -16.85
C ARG A 581 -19.03 -5.79 -16.68
N LEU A 582 -19.66 -4.85 -17.38
CA LEU A 582 -19.38 -3.43 -17.30
C LEU A 582 -20.01 -2.82 -16.04
N ARG A 583 -19.24 -2.01 -15.33
CA ARG A 583 -19.69 -1.25 -14.15
C ARG A 583 -19.27 0.20 -14.25
N TRP A 584 -20.12 1.08 -13.79
CA TRP A 584 -19.75 2.46 -13.47
C TRP A 584 -19.47 2.56 -11.98
N VAL A 585 -18.23 2.82 -11.62
CA VAL A 585 -17.81 3.00 -10.23
C VAL A 585 -17.97 4.46 -9.85
N GLN A 586 -18.77 4.68 -8.81
CA GLN A 586 -18.99 5.98 -8.19
C GLN A 586 -18.68 5.86 -6.69
N SER A 587 -18.15 6.93 -6.08
CA SER A 587 -17.88 6.97 -4.64
C SER A 587 -17.08 5.76 -4.14
N GLN A 588 -16.14 5.26 -4.98
CA GLN A 588 -15.23 4.14 -4.67
C GLN A 588 -15.93 2.79 -4.38
N ASP A 589 -17.12 2.55 -4.92
CA ASP A 589 -17.82 1.26 -4.84
C ASP A 589 -17.26 0.24 -5.84
N PHE A 590 -16.08 -0.30 -5.57
CA PHE A 590 -15.38 -1.27 -6.41
C PHE A 590 -15.86 -2.70 -6.14
N ALA A 591 -15.98 -3.50 -7.22
CA ALA A 591 -16.44 -4.88 -7.09
C ALA A 591 -15.36 -5.88 -6.66
N PHE A 592 -14.09 -5.58 -6.89
CA PHE A 592 -12.95 -6.51 -6.74
C PHE A 592 -13.16 -7.86 -7.45
N SER A 593 -13.91 -7.83 -8.53
CA SER A 593 -14.25 -9.00 -9.35
C SER A 593 -13.84 -8.78 -10.81
N PRO A 594 -13.62 -9.85 -11.60
CA PRO A 594 -13.31 -9.71 -13.01
C PRO A 594 -14.38 -8.95 -13.77
N GLY A 595 -13.97 -8.05 -14.65
CA GLY A 595 -14.88 -7.22 -15.48
C GLY A 595 -14.25 -5.89 -15.88
N VAL A 596 -15.08 -4.99 -16.37
CA VAL A 596 -14.69 -3.67 -16.83
C VAL A 596 -15.29 -2.61 -15.91
N GLU A 597 -14.46 -1.81 -15.29
CA GLU A 597 -14.86 -0.70 -14.44
C GLU A 597 -14.53 0.63 -15.13
N VAL A 598 -15.52 1.52 -15.21
CA VAL A 598 -15.36 2.90 -15.73
C VAL A 598 -15.41 3.85 -14.55
N THR A 599 -14.40 4.68 -14.39
CA THR A 599 -14.32 5.62 -13.27
C THR A 599 -13.29 6.73 -13.52
N GLU A 600 -13.25 7.72 -12.64
CA GLU A 600 -12.24 8.76 -12.65
C GLU A 600 -10.88 8.24 -12.16
N ILE A 601 -9.78 8.78 -12.70
CA ILE A 601 -8.41 8.37 -12.34
C ILE A 601 -8.16 8.51 -10.83
N GLU A 602 -8.67 9.55 -10.19
CA GLU A 602 -8.42 9.81 -8.77
C GLU A 602 -9.03 8.75 -7.85
N GLN A 603 -10.12 8.06 -8.29
CA GLN A 603 -10.78 7.04 -7.48
C GLN A 603 -10.02 5.71 -7.40
N VAL A 604 -9.17 5.39 -8.38
CA VAL A 604 -8.44 4.11 -8.42
C VAL A 604 -7.11 4.12 -7.66
N LYS A 605 -6.83 5.16 -6.90
CA LYS A 605 -5.61 5.25 -6.15
C LYS A 605 -5.49 4.10 -5.13
N GLY A 606 -4.32 3.43 -5.11
CA GLY A 606 -4.07 2.25 -4.29
C GLY A 606 -4.55 0.92 -4.88
N LEU A 607 -5.40 0.95 -5.94
CA LEU A 607 -5.91 -0.26 -6.61
C LEU A 607 -5.01 -0.71 -7.76
N GLU A 608 -5.31 -1.89 -8.31
CA GLU A 608 -4.56 -2.52 -9.39
C GLU A 608 -5.50 -3.21 -10.37
N TYR A 609 -5.16 -3.11 -11.67
CA TYR A 609 -5.93 -3.74 -12.73
C TYR A 609 -4.98 -4.47 -13.70
N ASP A 610 -5.44 -5.60 -14.22
CA ASP A 610 -4.69 -6.32 -15.24
C ASP A 610 -4.43 -5.42 -16.46
N TYR A 611 -5.45 -4.68 -16.88
CA TYR A 611 -5.45 -3.78 -18.03
C TYR A 611 -5.99 -2.41 -17.65
N VAL A 612 -5.32 -1.37 -18.10
CA VAL A 612 -5.77 0.02 -17.91
C VAL A 612 -5.86 0.71 -19.25
N VAL A 613 -6.95 1.43 -19.45
CA VAL A 613 -7.14 2.34 -20.57
C VAL A 613 -7.36 3.75 -20.01
N LEU A 614 -6.40 4.64 -20.25
CA LEU A 614 -6.55 6.07 -19.96
C LEU A 614 -7.28 6.72 -21.14
N VAL A 615 -8.41 7.35 -20.88
CA VAL A 615 -9.20 8.01 -21.93
C VAL A 615 -9.26 9.52 -21.73
N GLY A 616 -9.46 10.28 -22.82
CA GLY A 616 -9.52 11.72 -22.76
C GLY A 616 -8.18 12.39 -22.37
N CYS A 617 -7.06 11.79 -22.79
CA CYS A 617 -5.72 12.32 -22.53
C CYS A 617 -5.35 13.48 -23.48
N ASP A 618 -6.23 14.45 -23.59
CA ASP A 618 -6.09 15.63 -24.45
C ASP A 618 -5.64 16.88 -23.67
N ALA A 619 -5.31 17.93 -24.41
CA ALA A 619 -4.77 19.19 -23.87
C ALA A 619 -5.77 19.96 -22.99
N ALA A 620 -7.08 19.76 -23.20
CA ALA A 620 -8.12 20.43 -22.43
C ALA A 620 -8.26 19.84 -21.03
N HIS A 621 -8.19 18.51 -20.91
CA HIS A 621 -8.31 17.82 -19.63
C HIS A 621 -6.99 17.77 -18.85
N PHE A 622 -5.85 17.66 -19.54
CA PHE A 622 -4.54 17.55 -18.92
C PHE A 622 -3.57 18.63 -19.42
N PRO A 623 -3.69 19.87 -18.93
CA PRO A 623 -2.69 20.91 -19.19
C PRO A 623 -1.31 20.50 -18.64
N PRO A 624 -0.18 21.10 -19.14
CA PRO A 624 1.17 20.70 -18.75
C PRO A 624 1.56 21.25 -17.36
N ASP A 625 0.78 20.93 -16.33
CA ASP A 625 1.00 21.32 -14.95
C ASP A 625 1.32 20.13 -14.02
N ALA A 626 1.71 20.44 -12.80
CA ALA A 626 2.10 19.42 -11.82
C ALA A 626 0.95 18.50 -11.42
N LYS A 627 -0.30 18.97 -11.41
CA LYS A 627 -1.47 18.16 -11.08
C LYS A 627 -1.72 17.13 -12.16
N SER A 628 -1.79 17.56 -13.42
CA SER A 628 -2.00 16.70 -14.59
C SER A 628 -0.95 15.58 -14.68
N ARG A 629 0.34 15.93 -14.46
CA ARG A 629 1.43 14.96 -14.44
C ARG A 629 1.23 13.88 -13.37
N ARG A 630 0.87 14.26 -12.17
CA ARG A 630 0.65 13.32 -11.05
C ARG A 630 -0.59 12.46 -11.26
N VAL A 631 -1.70 13.04 -11.71
CA VAL A 631 -2.94 12.30 -11.98
C VAL A 631 -2.70 11.25 -13.08
N LEU A 632 -2.07 11.61 -14.19
CA LEU A 632 -1.73 10.67 -15.26
C LEU A 632 -0.76 9.60 -14.77
N HIS A 633 0.25 9.96 -13.96
CA HIS A 633 1.17 8.99 -13.35
C HIS A 633 0.43 8.00 -12.45
N VAL A 634 -0.51 8.47 -11.62
CA VAL A 634 -1.36 7.59 -10.79
C VAL A 634 -2.13 6.62 -11.66
N GLY A 635 -2.83 7.09 -12.71
CA GLY A 635 -3.60 6.24 -13.60
C GLY A 635 -2.74 5.20 -14.34
N ALA A 636 -1.62 5.63 -14.93
CA ALA A 636 -0.69 4.75 -15.64
C ALA A 636 -0.11 3.65 -14.73
N SER A 637 0.23 4.00 -13.49
CA SER A 637 0.82 3.08 -12.52
C SER A 637 -0.16 2.04 -11.94
N ARG A 638 -1.44 2.10 -12.32
CA ARG A 638 -2.44 1.07 -11.94
C ARG A 638 -2.40 -0.17 -12.82
N ALA A 639 -1.79 -0.07 -14.00
CA ALA A 639 -1.70 -1.17 -14.95
C ALA A 639 -0.66 -2.21 -14.53
N VAL A 640 -1.04 -3.49 -14.57
CA VAL A 640 -0.16 -4.63 -14.28
C VAL A 640 0.43 -5.20 -15.57
N HIS A 641 -0.36 -5.40 -16.62
CA HIS A 641 0.04 -6.11 -17.83
C HIS A 641 0.09 -5.26 -19.07
N GLN A 642 -0.88 -4.38 -19.27
CA GLN A 642 -0.93 -3.53 -20.45
C GLN A 642 -1.59 -2.18 -20.11
N LEU A 643 -1.06 -1.13 -20.70
CA LEU A 643 -1.56 0.23 -20.62
C LEU A 643 -1.85 0.76 -22.02
N TRP A 644 -3.06 1.19 -22.23
CA TRP A 644 -3.46 1.97 -23.41
C TRP A 644 -3.77 3.42 -22.99
N VAL A 645 -3.39 4.35 -23.86
CA VAL A 645 -3.67 5.78 -23.69
C VAL A 645 -4.44 6.24 -24.91
N THR A 646 -5.59 6.89 -24.72
CA THR A 646 -6.37 7.40 -25.84
C THR A 646 -6.52 8.92 -25.74
N CYS A 647 -6.25 9.59 -26.85
CA CYS A 647 -6.38 11.02 -27.01
C CYS A 647 -7.52 11.30 -28.00
N VAL A 648 -8.41 12.20 -27.66
CA VAL A 648 -9.48 12.68 -28.56
C VAL A 648 -9.23 14.16 -28.84
N GLY A 649 -8.94 14.50 -30.11
CA GLY A 649 -8.50 15.83 -30.48
C GLY A 649 -7.00 16.06 -30.28
N GLU A 650 -6.61 17.26 -29.79
CA GLU A 650 -5.21 17.62 -29.55
C GLU A 650 -4.65 16.90 -28.33
N PRO A 651 -3.57 16.10 -28.45
CA PRO A 651 -2.99 15.38 -27.32
C PRO A 651 -2.47 16.31 -26.23
N SER A 652 -2.50 15.85 -24.98
CA SER A 652 -1.81 16.55 -23.90
C SER A 652 -0.29 16.56 -24.15
N ARG A 653 0.33 17.72 -23.93
CA ARG A 653 1.79 17.85 -24.00
C ARG A 653 2.51 16.93 -23.02
N VAL A 654 1.89 16.60 -21.88
CA VAL A 654 2.42 15.65 -20.91
C VAL A 654 2.58 14.26 -21.53
N ILE A 655 1.59 13.82 -22.31
CA ILE A 655 1.64 12.53 -23.03
C ILE A 655 2.69 12.56 -24.14
N GLU A 656 2.75 13.63 -24.95
CA GLU A 656 3.75 13.75 -26.01
C GLU A 656 5.19 13.77 -25.49
N GLU A 657 5.44 14.46 -24.36
CA GLU A 657 6.76 14.51 -23.73
C GLU A 657 7.17 13.12 -23.22
N ALA A 658 6.26 12.38 -22.57
CA ALA A 658 6.51 11.02 -22.09
C ALA A 658 6.76 10.05 -23.26
N GLU A 659 5.98 10.12 -24.33
CA GLU A 659 6.18 9.32 -25.56
C GLU A 659 7.58 9.55 -26.16
N LYS A 660 7.97 10.81 -26.33
CA LYS A 660 9.28 11.19 -26.88
C LYS A 660 10.43 10.69 -26.00
N ALA A 661 10.30 10.84 -24.69
CA ALA A 661 11.31 10.39 -23.73
C ALA A 661 11.49 8.86 -23.76
N CYS A 662 10.39 8.11 -23.84
CA CYS A 662 10.44 6.66 -23.99
C CYS A 662 11.08 6.21 -25.29
N ALA A 663 10.81 6.89 -26.40
CA ALA A 663 11.40 6.57 -27.71
C ALA A 663 12.91 6.82 -27.77
N VAL A 664 13.40 7.93 -27.16
CA VAL A 664 14.84 8.25 -27.07
C VAL A 664 15.57 7.23 -26.20
N GLY A 665 14.99 6.84 -25.07
CA GLY A 665 15.58 5.84 -24.17
C GLY A 665 15.75 4.47 -24.86
N ALA A 666 14.76 4.03 -25.61
CA ALA A 666 14.81 2.77 -26.37
C ALA A 666 15.93 2.77 -27.43
N SER A 667 16.12 3.91 -28.11
CA SER A 667 17.16 4.05 -29.14
C SER A 667 18.58 4.02 -28.54
N ALA A 668 18.77 4.61 -27.36
CA ALA A 668 20.07 4.61 -26.67
C ALA A 668 20.45 3.21 -26.16
N GLU A 669 19.49 2.42 -25.71
CA GLU A 669 19.73 1.05 -25.22
C GLU A 669 19.97 0.07 -26.38
N ALA A 670 19.27 0.19 -27.49
CA ALA A 670 19.54 -0.59 -28.70
C ALA A 670 20.94 -0.33 -29.24
N ALA A 671 21.43 0.92 -29.16
CA ALA A 671 22.79 1.28 -29.53
C ALA A 671 23.85 0.69 -28.58
N ALA A 672 23.55 0.62 -27.28
CA ALA A 672 24.44 0.04 -26.25
C ALA A 672 24.52 -1.49 -26.34
N ALA A 673 23.41 -2.15 -26.69
CA ALA A 673 23.33 -3.60 -26.86
C ALA A 673 23.95 -4.10 -28.18
N GLY A 674 23.99 -3.25 -29.23
CA GLY A 674 24.60 -3.56 -30.53
C GLY A 674 26.11 -3.31 -30.61
N GLY A 675 26.71 -2.73 -29.56
CA GLY A 675 28.15 -2.41 -29.46
C GLY A 675 28.98 -3.33 -28.54
N ALA A 676 28.41 -4.44 -28.03
CA ALA A 676 29.08 -5.39 -27.14
C ALA A 676 29.43 -6.72 -27.87
#